data_362cbe107fa9d3470a78ac95ba2ba455
#
_entry.id   362cbe107fa9d3470a78ac95ba2ba455
#
_cell.length_a   1.000
_cell.length_b   1.000
_cell.length_c   1.000
_cell.angle_alpha   90.00
_cell.angle_beta   90.00
_cell.angle_gamma   90.00
#
_symmetry.space_group_name_H-M   'P 1'
#
loop_
_entity.id
_entity.type
_entity.pdbx_description
1 polymer ?
#
loop_
_entity_poly.entity_id
_entity_poly.type
_entity_poly.pdbx_seq_one_letter_code
_entity_poly.pdbx_strand_id
1 'polypeptide(L)'
;MAEGELKDMEQFFDELSDSFQGTEPDVHKTSVVGLFLRHMILAYNKLSFSQVYKLYTSLQNYFQCDKTKTTTKTENEEADMELTNTEEENEEEQELSEEREMEKEDLDFPIGEEELACSGPLSQKQAEYFLSHQASLLKNDESKALSPVLLQKELNNLLKFNPDFSEAHYLSYLNSLRVQDVFSSTHSLLHYFDRLILTGAESKSNGDEGYGRSLRYAALNLAAVHCRFGHYHQAELALQEAIRIAQESSDHVCLQHCLSWLYILKSRKGEDSSVLLEHSVKKAVHFGLPYLASLGIQFLVQQRAFAGKTADKLMDALKDSDLLHWKHSLSELIDISTAQKTAVWRLYGQSTMALQQAQMLLSMDSLDSVNVSVQQNNTESFAVVLCHLAELHAEQGFFSASSEILKHLRERFPPHSQHAKLWMMFDQKIQFERAMNDGKYHVTESLVTGITALNSVEGLYRKAIVLKAQNQTAEAHKILQVLLTHCQKVKNMEMVIRVLLSLAELYWRSSCHPVALPVLLQALALSREYRLQYLASETVLNLAFSQLMLGIPEQALNILHMAIEPILAHGAVLDKGRAMFLVAKCQVASAASYSPQKKTDALESAIVNLSEAKSYFSKVDCKEQIRDILYLQARLYNSLGKIQERNKCAMLFRQMHQELPCHGVSLLIRL
;
A
#
# COMPACT_ATOMS: atom_id res chain seq x y z
N MET A 1 -35.89 37.94 9.20
CA MET A 1 -35.87 36.51 8.96
C MET A 1 -37.10 35.79 9.54
N ALA A 2 -37.33 35.76 10.83
CA ALA A 2 -38.42 34.98 11.42
C ALA A 2 -39.83 35.57 11.19
N GLU A 3 -39.96 36.84 10.87
CA GLU A 3 -41.22 37.51 10.50
C GLU A 3 -41.45 37.66 8.98
N GLY A 4 -40.41 37.33 8.16
CA GLY A 4 -40.41 37.46 6.73
C GLY A 4 -40.79 36.17 6.03
N GLU A 5 -40.75 36.21 4.70
CA GLU A 5 -40.92 35.03 3.84
C GLU A 5 -39.62 34.21 3.73
N LEU A 6 -39.70 32.98 3.27
CA LEU A 6 -38.53 32.10 3.01
C LEU A 6 -37.45 32.79 2.13
N LYS A 7 -37.88 33.65 1.23
CA LYS A 7 -36.99 34.44 0.36
C LYS A 7 -36.10 35.41 1.15
N ASP A 8 -36.59 35.94 2.24
CA ASP A 8 -35.81 36.89 3.10
C ASP A 8 -34.66 36.18 3.80
N MET A 9 -34.82 34.88 4.08
CA MET A 9 -33.76 34.04 4.62
C MET A 9 -32.70 33.73 3.53
N GLU A 10 -33.13 33.43 2.31
CA GLU A 10 -32.19 33.23 1.19
C GLU A 10 -31.40 34.50 0.90
N GLN A 11 -32.09 35.64 0.83
CA GLN A 11 -31.48 36.94 0.58
C GLN A 11 -30.44 37.29 1.66
N PHE A 12 -30.73 36.99 2.95
CA PHE A 12 -29.77 37.17 4.02
C PHE A 12 -28.48 36.38 3.84
N PHE A 13 -28.56 35.11 3.44
CA PHE A 13 -27.36 34.31 3.18
C PHE A 13 -26.60 34.77 1.95
N ASP A 14 -27.28 35.29 0.93
CA ASP A 14 -26.66 35.89 -0.24
C ASP A 14 -25.96 37.21 0.12
N GLU A 15 -26.57 38.10 0.92
CA GLU A 15 -25.97 39.32 1.45
C GLU A 15 -24.74 39.02 2.31
N LEU A 16 -24.81 37.95 3.17
CA LEU A 16 -23.64 37.51 3.94
C LEU A 16 -22.51 37.00 3.03
N SER A 17 -22.85 36.31 1.95
CA SER A 17 -21.85 35.87 0.97
C SER A 17 -21.19 37.05 0.25
N ASP A 18 -21.96 38.06 -0.07
CA ASP A 18 -21.47 39.28 -0.74
C ASP A 18 -20.58 40.14 0.18
N SER A 19 -20.78 40.09 1.51
CA SER A 19 -19.94 40.78 2.50
C SER A 19 -18.46 40.33 2.48
N PHE A 20 -18.18 39.19 1.89
CA PHE A 20 -16.79 38.67 1.69
C PHE A 20 -16.19 39.03 0.31
N GLN A 21 -16.97 39.64 -0.59
CA GLN A 21 -16.55 39.99 -1.93
C GLN A 21 -16.15 41.47 -1.99
N GLY A 22 -15.19 41.82 -2.81
CA GLY A 22 -14.74 43.18 -3.02
C GLY A 22 -13.27 43.42 -2.65
N THR A 23 -12.78 44.61 -2.96
CA THR A 23 -11.40 45.04 -2.66
C THR A 23 -11.17 45.38 -1.18
N GLU A 24 -12.24 45.80 -0.49
CA GLU A 24 -12.26 46.02 0.96
C GLU A 24 -13.48 45.31 1.53
N PRO A 25 -13.38 44.02 1.92
CA PRO A 25 -14.51 43.27 2.46
C PRO A 25 -14.84 43.77 3.88
N ASP A 26 -16.13 43.90 4.21
CA ASP A 26 -16.61 44.32 5.53
C ASP A 26 -16.12 43.42 6.67
N VAL A 27 -15.94 42.14 6.38
CA VAL A 27 -15.41 41.13 7.31
C VAL A 27 -14.21 40.42 6.67
N HIS A 28 -13.07 40.48 7.36
CA HIS A 28 -11.86 39.82 6.88
C HIS A 28 -12.01 38.29 6.91
N LYS A 29 -11.70 37.60 5.82
CA LYS A 29 -11.92 36.15 5.60
C LYS A 29 -11.24 35.25 6.65
N THR A 30 -10.12 35.71 7.25
CA THR A 30 -9.33 34.97 8.26
C THR A 30 -9.63 35.38 9.70
N SER A 31 -10.52 36.37 9.92
CA SER A 31 -10.95 36.74 11.27
C SER A 31 -11.83 35.62 11.89
N VAL A 32 -11.91 35.54 13.24
CA VAL A 32 -12.75 34.56 13.92
C VAL A 32 -14.20 34.66 13.47
N VAL A 33 -14.72 35.89 13.35
CA VAL A 33 -16.07 36.16 12.85
C VAL A 33 -16.19 35.73 11.38
N GLY A 34 -15.19 36.03 10.55
CA GLY A 34 -15.18 35.63 9.14
C GLY A 34 -15.17 34.10 8.96
N LEU A 35 -14.42 33.37 9.79
CA LEU A 35 -14.42 31.91 9.78
C LEU A 35 -15.77 31.34 10.20
N PHE A 36 -16.39 31.88 11.24
CA PHE A 36 -17.71 31.47 11.71
C PHE A 36 -18.77 31.69 10.62
N LEU A 37 -18.83 32.90 10.03
CA LEU A 37 -19.80 33.21 8.98
C LEU A 37 -19.59 32.35 7.73
N ARG A 38 -18.38 32.10 7.35
CA ARG A 38 -18.07 31.17 6.22
C ARG A 38 -18.53 29.75 6.53
N HIS A 39 -18.32 29.26 7.74
CA HIS A 39 -18.81 27.95 8.15
C HIS A 39 -20.35 27.88 8.12
N MET A 40 -21.03 28.93 8.58
CA MET A 40 -22.48 29.05 8.55
C MET A 40 -23.02 29.07 7.11
N ILE A 41 -22.39 29.84 6.20
CA ILE A 41 -22.77 29.87 4.78
C ILE A 41 -22.55 28.50 4.13
N LEU A 42 -21.45 27.83 4.44
CA LEU A 42 -21.16 26.48 3.92
C LEU A 42 -22.17 25.45 4.45
N ALA A 43 -22.54 25.54 5.72
CA ALA A 43 -23.56 24.66 6.30
C ALA A 43 -24.93 24.88 5.60
N TYR A 44 -25.32 26.14 5.40
CA TYR A 44 -26.56 26.48 4.70
C TYR A 44 -26.56 25.97 3.26
N ASN A 45 -25.47 26.16 2.51
CA ASN A 45 -25.35 25.71 1.13
C ASN A 45 -25.37 24.18 0.97
N LYS A 46 -25.13 23.43 2.05
CA LYS A 46 -25.24 21.96 2.08
C LYS A 46 -26.67 21.45 2.23
N LEU A 47 -27.59 22.30 2.72
CA LEU A 47 -28.96 21.88 3.03
C LEU A 47 -29.77 21.65 1.75
N SER A 48 -30.60 20.60 1.74
CA SER A 48 -31.62 20.39 0.72
C SER A 48 -32.77 21.39 0.90
N PHE A 49 -33.60 21.59 -0.12
CA PHE A 49 -34.74 22.49 -0.05
C PHE A 49 -35.68 22.14 1.12
N SER A 50 -35.91 20.86 1.36
CA SER A 50 -36.72 20.39 2.50
C SER A 50 -36.08 20.72 3.86
N GLN A 51 -34.75 20.64 3.97
CA GLN A 51 -34.01 21.00 5.16
C GLN A 51 -33.99 22.53 5.38
N VAL A 52 -33.86 23.31 4.33
CA VAL A 52 -33.98 24.77 4.36
C VAL A 52 -35.38 25.18 4.85
N TYR A 53 -36.41 24.48 4.39
CA TYR A 53 -37.77 24.73 4.88
C TYR A 53 -37.94 24.32 6.35
N LYS A 54 -37.38 23.20 6.80
CA LYS A 54 -37.35 22.80 8.22
C LYS A 54 -36.60 23.83 9.08
N LEU A 55 -35.45 24.31 8.63
CA LEU A 55 -34.67 25.35 9.29
C LEU A 55 -35.51 26.64 9.44
N TYR A 56 -36.17 27.05 8.37
CA TYR A 56 -37.05 28.20 8.38
C TYR A 56 -38.22 28.05 9.41
N THR A 57 -38.85 26.87 9.40
CA THR A 57 -39.94 26.56 10.36
C THR A 57 -39.43 26.53 11.82
N SER A 58 -38.25 25.99 12.06
CA SER A 58 -37.60 25.96 13.36
C SER A 58 -37.27 27.37 13.88
N LEU A 59 -36.76 28.24 12.98
CA LEU A 59 -36.52 29.65 13.29
C LEU A 59 -37.81 30.41 13.61
N GLN A 60 -38.90 30.15 12.92
CA GLN A 60 -40.21 30.72 13.22
C GLN A 60 -40.73 30.27 14.58
N ASN A 61 -40.62 28.97 14.89
CA ASN A 61 -41.03 28.42 16.18
C ASN A 61 -40.22 29.01 17.34
N TYR A 62 -38.88 29.08 17.18
CA TYR A 62 -38.00 29.71 18.16
C TYR A 62 -38.38 31.17 18.45
N PHE A 63 -38.67 31.93 17.42
CA PHE A 63 -39.08 33.33 17.55
C PHE A 63 -40.46 33.48 18.19
N GLN A 64 -41.39 32.56 17.95
CA GLN A 64 -42.70 32.54 18.58
C GLN A 64 -42.61 32.15 20.07
N CYS A 65 -41.77 31.19 20.42
CA CYS A 65 -41.51 30.81 21.82
C CYS A 65 -40.90 31.98 22.63
N ASP A 66 -40.03 32.78 22.00
CA ASP A 66 -39.41 33.93 22.66
C ASP A 66 -40.45 35.09 22.90
N LYS A 67 -41.36 35.27 21.94
CA LYS A 67 -42.49 36.20 22.12
C LYS A 67 -43.45 35.80 23.26
N THR A 68 -43.70 34.51 23.43
CA THR A 68 -44.53 33.99 24.53
C THR A 68 -43.83 34.09 25.88
N LYS A 69 -42.51 33.88 25.95
CA LYS A 69 -41.71 34.06 27.17
C LYS A 69 -41.59 35.55 27.60
N THR A 70 -41.61 36.50 26.67
CA THR A 70 -41.59 37.94 26.97
C THR A 70 -42.94 38.46 27.38
N THR A 71 -44.05 37.91 26.88
CA THR A 71 -45.41 38.30 27.31
C THR A 71 -45.79 37.70 28.65
N THR A 72 -45.27 36.53 29.02
CA THR A 72 -45.51 35.92 30.36
C THR A 72 -44.65 36.52 31.46
N LYS A 73 -43.56 37.23 31.17
CA LYS A 73 -42.76 37.94 32.17
C LYS A 73 -43.32 39.28 32.61
N THR A 74 -44.31 39.82 31.91
CA THR A 74 -44.98 41.11 32.27
C THR A 74 -46.28 40.93 33.04
N GLU A 75 -46.79 39.73 33.26
CA GLU A 75 -48.08 39.50 33.97
C GLU A 75 -47.98 38.69 35.28
N ASN A 76 -46.80 38.25 35.72
CA ASN A 76 -46.64 37.46 36.97
C ASN A 76 -45.59 38.03 37.95
N GLU A 77 -45.66 39.33 38.26
CA GLU A 77 -44.93 39.92 39.41
C GLU A 77 -45.80 40.14 40.61
N GLU A 78 -46.89 39.43 40.80
CA GLU A 78 -47.62 39.41 42.06
C GLU A 78 -48.41 38.10 42.22
N ALA A 79 -47.84 37.07 42.82
CA ALA A 79 -48.44 36.10 43.70
C ALA A 79 -47.56 34.88 44.01
N ASP A 80 -47.32 34.74 45.31
CA ASP A 80 -47.05 33.51 46.04
C ASP A 80 -45.66 32.86 45.98
N MET A 81 -44.85 33.27 46.93
CA MET A 81 -43.94 32.41 47.67
C MET A 81 -44.75 31.36 48.45
N GLU A 82 -44.60 30.08 48.10
CA GLU A 82 -44.48 28.97 49.08
C GLU A 82 -44.59 27.60 48.32
N LEU A 83 -43.59 26.71 48.63
CA LEU A 83 -43.61 25.26 48.50
C LEU A 83 -43.57 24.69 47.06
N THR A 84 -42.36 24.29 46.55
CA THR A 84 -41.99 22.89 46.44
C THR A 84 -40.56 22.79 45.83
N ASN A 85 -39.60 22.64 46.73
CA ASN A 85 -38.22 22.18 46.37
C ASN A 85 -38.21 20.66 46.27
N THR A 86 -38.58 20.04 45.16
CA THR A 86 -38.30 18.63 44.88
C THR A 86 -38.55 18.22 43.44
N GLU A 87 -39.01 19.08 42.55
CA GLU A 87 -39.20 18.73 41.12
C GLU A 87 -38.19 19.39 40.16
N GLU A 88 -37.52 20.45 40.62
CA GLU A 88 -36.54 21.17 39.76
C GLU A 88 -35.21 20.42 39.56
N GLU A 89 -34.80 19.53 40.50
CA GLU A 89 -33.55 18.76 40.32
C GLU A 89 -33.63 17.64 39.24
N ASN A 90 -34.84 17.16 38.91
CA ASN A 90 -35.02 16.13 37.87
C ASN A 90 -35.19 16.71 36.46
N GLU A 91 -35.66 17.97 36.35
CA GLU A 91 -35.79 18.65 35.05
C GLU A 91 -34.43 19.21 34.58
N GLU A 92 -33.61 19.75 35.51
CA GLU A 92 -32.25 20.21 35.19
C GLU A 92 -31.29 19.05 34.81
N GLU A 93 -31.48 17.84 35.41
CA GLU A 93 -30.69 16.65 34.96
C GLU A 93 -31.15 16.10 33.60
N GLN A 94 -32.41 16.27 33.22
CA GLN A 94 -32.91 15.89 31.92
C GLN A 94 -32.49 16.92 30.82
N GLU A 95 -32.59 18.20 31.08
CA GLU A 95 -32.12 19.26 30.19
C GLU A 95 -30.58 19.19 30.00
N LEU A 96 -29.81 18.91 31.07
CA LEU A 96 -28.36 18.71 31.01
C LEU A 96 -27.96 17.41 30.34
N SER A 97 -28.81 16.37 30.31
CA SER A 97 -28.58 15.14 29.55
C SER A 97 -28.89 15.31 28.07
N GLU A 98 -29.93 16.06 27.73
CA GLU A 98 -30.29 16.41 26.36
C GLU A 98 -29.28 17.40 25.73
N GLU A 99 -28.78 18.40 26.51
CA GLU A 99 -27.70 19.28 26.08
C GLU A 99 -26.35 18.51 25.89
N ARG A 100 -26.07 17.53 26.76
CA ARG A 100 -24.86 16.66 26.60
C ARG A 100 -24.98 15.65 25.46
N GLU A 101 -26.17 15.26 25.06
CA GLU A 101 -26.41 14.45 23.85
C GLU A 101 -26.38 15.33 22.61
N MET A 102 -26.82 16.60 22.67
CA MET A 102 -26.67 17.54 21.55
C MET A 102 -25.24 18.04 21.34
N GLU A 103 -24.38 18.10 22.37
CA GLU A 103 -22.95 18.44 22.21
C GLU A 103 -22.09 17.27 21.71
N LYS A 104 -22.62 16.04 21.65
CA LYS A 104 -21.94 14.86 21.11
C LYS A 104 -22.34 14.50 19.69
N GLU A 105 -23.30 15.17 19.11
CA GLU A 105 -23.49 15.16 17.67
C GLU A 105 -22.43 16.05 17.04
N ASP A 106 -21.23 15.48 16.89
CA ASP A 106 -20.21 16.03 16.02
C ASP A 106 -20.87 16.47 14.71
N LEU A 107 -20.54 17.68 14.28
CA LEU A 107 -20.96 18.35 13.04
C LEU A 107 -20.55 17.60 11.73
N ASP A 108 -20.31 16.34 11.79
CA ASP A 108 -20.43 15.41 10.70
C ASP A 108 -21.92 15.08 10.56
N PHE A 109 -22.63 15.88 9.76
CA PHE A 109 -23.89 15.41 9.21
C PHE A 109 -23.57 14.15 8.42
N PRO A 110 -23.76 12.93 8.95
CA PRO A 110 -23.82 11.78 8.11
C PRO A 110 -25.07 12.03 7.26
N ILE A 111 -24.87 12.24 5.97
CA ILE A 111 -25.96 12.05 5.03
C ILE A 111 -26.19 10.53 5.13
N GLY A 112 -27.03 10.15 6.10
CA GLY A 112 -27.39 8.75 6.33
C GLY A 112 -28.02 8.21 5.03
N GLU A 113 -27.74 6.97 4.72
CA GLU A 113 -28.28 6.30 3.52
C GLU A 113 -29.81 6.41 3.41
N GLU A 114 -30.50 6.62 4.55
CA GLU A 114 -31.95 6.78 4.64
C GLU A 114 -32.43 8.22 4.34
N GLU A 115 -31.65 9.27 4.59
CA GLU A 115 -32.05 10.65 4.31
C GLU A 115 -31.93 11.05 2.83
N LEU A 116 -31.01 10.42 2.09
CA LEU A 116 -30.91 10.59 0.65
C LEU A 116 -32.14 10.07 -0.12
N ALA A 117 -32.85 9.10 0.45
CA ALA A 117 -34.03 8.50 -0.16
C ALA A 117 -35.30 9.40 -0.12
N CYS A 118 -35.31 10.43 0.73
CA CYS A 118 -36.48 11.29 0.96
C CYS A 118 -36.31 12.73 0.43
N SER A 119 -35.14 13.12 -0.08
CA SER A 119 -34.91 14.46 -0.61
C SER A 119 -35.37 14.55 -2.06
N GLY A 120 -36.15 15.58 -2.38
CA GLY A 120 -36.49 15.93 -3.75
C GLY A 120 -35.27 16.27 -4.63
N PRO A 121 -35.43 16.77 -5.84
CA PRO A 121 -34.31 17.09 -6.74
C PRO A 121 -33.34 18.07 -6.07
N LEU A 122 -32.06 17.75 -6.11
CA LEU A 122 -31.01 18.59 -5.56
C LEU A 122 -30.91 19.92 -6.34
N SER A 123 -30.65 21.02 -5.66
CA SER A 123 -30.31 22.28 -6.31
C SER A 123 -28.97 22.15 -7.07
N GLN A 124 -28.72 23.01 -8.06
CA GLN A 124 -27.49 22.97 -8.84
C GLN A 124 -26.24 23.08 -7.94
N LYS A 125 -26.21 24.01 -7.00
CA LYS A 125 -25.09 24.19 -6.05
C LYS A 125 -24.86 22.95 -5.18
N GLN A 126 -25.94 22.29 -4.75
CA GLN A 126 -25.85 21.06 -3.95
C GLN A 126 -25.33 19.89 -4.80
N ALA A 127 -25.76 19.77 -6.06
CA ALA A 127 -25.28 18.76 -6.96
C ALA A 127 -23.76 18.93 -7.24
N GLU A 128 -23.32 20.16 -7.52
CA GLU A 128 -21.89 20.49 -7.69
C GLU A 128 -21.07 20.16 -6.44
N TYR A 129 -21.57 20.52 -5.26
CA TYR A 129 -20.93 20.18 -3.99
C TYR A 129 -20.86 18.65 -3.79
N PHE A 130 -21.97 17.95 -3.98
CA PHE A 130 -22.03 16.49 -3.85
C PHE A 130 -21.03 15.81 -4.79
N LEU A 131 -21.00 16.22 -6.07
CA LEU A 131 -20.07 15.63 -7.03
C LEU A 131 -18.61 15.91 -6.69
N SER A 132 -18.26 17.14 -6.31
CA SER A 132 -16.90 17.50 -5.92
C SER A 132 -16.47 16.79 -4.64
N HIS A 133 -17.39 16.67 -3.65
CA HIS A 133 -17.13 15.96 -2.41
C HIS A 133 -16.92 14.46 -2.65
N GLN A 134 -17.80 13.80 -3.40
CA GLN A 134 -17.64 12.38 -3.72
C GLN A 134 -16.41 12.10 -4.59
N ALA A 135 -16.08 12.97 -5.53
CA ALA A 135 -14.86 12.86 -6.33
C ALA A 135 -13.59 13.00 -5.46
N SER A 136 -13.62 13.91 -4.49
CA SER A 136 -12.54 14.07 -3.49
C SER A 136 -12.41 12.84 -2.59
N LEU A 137 -13.53 12.28 -2.11
CA LEU A 137 -13.52 11.05 -1.32
C LEU A 137 -13.00 9.86 -2.12
N LEU A 138 -13.41 9.69 -3.38
CA LEU A 138 -12.90 8.61 -4.23
C LEU A 138 -11.40 8.73 -4.50
N LYS A 139 -10.86 9.95 -4.51
CA LYS A 139 -9.42 10.19 -4.70
C LYS A 139 -8.61 9.93 -3.42
N ASN A 140 -9.10 10.41 -2.27
CA ASN A 140 -8.33 10.46 -1.02
C ASN A 140 -8.70 9.34 -0.04
N ASP A 141 -9.98 9.00 0.08
CA ASP A 141 -10.48 7.99 1.02
C ASP A 141 -11.70 7.26 0.46
N GLU A 142 -11.44 6.21 -0.29
CA GLU A 142 -12.46 5.39 -0.95
C GLU A 142 -13.44 4.74 0.05
N SER A 143 -13.03 4.55 1.32
CA SER A 143 -13.85 3.90 2.34
C SER A 143 -15.03 4.75 2.82
N LYS A 144 -14.86 6.09 2.81
CA LYS A 144 -15.90 7.05 3.20
C LYS A 144 -16.81 7.44 2.03
N ALA A 145 -16.45 7.10 0.80
CA ALA A 145 -17.29 7.31 -0.36
C ALA A 145 -18.49 6.37 -0.34
N LEU A 146 -19.60 6.82 -0.92
CA LEU A 146 -20.80 5.98 -1.07
C LEU A 146 -20.49 4.66 -1.75
N SER A 147 -21.26 3.61 -1.43
CA SER A 147 -21.11 2.32 -2.11
C SER A 147 -21.31 2.47 -3.63
N PRO A 148 -20.63 1.68 -4.46
CA PRO A 148 -20.67 1.85 -5.92
C PRO A 148 -22.09 1.84 -6.50
N VAL A 149 -22.96 0.99 -5.95
CA VAL A 149 -24.34 0.85 -6.42
C VAL A 149 -25.19 2.06 -6.03
N LEU A 150 -25.05 2.54 -4.79
CA LEU A 150 -25.78 3.73 -4.31
C LEU A 150 -25.30 4.98 -5.04
N LEU A 151 -23.99 5.16 -5.19
CA LEU A 151 -23.43 6.29 -5.92
C LEU A 151 -23.95 6.33 -7.36
N GLN A 152 -23.98 5.18 -8.05
CA GLN A 152 -24.51 5.11 -9.41
C GLN A 152 -26.00 5.42 -9.49
N LYS A 153 -26.78 5.00 -8.48
CA LYS A 153 -28.21 5.31 -8.39
C LYS A 153 -28.44 6.82 -8.24
N GLU A 154 -27.68 7.47 -7.35
CA GLU A 154 -27.79 8.93 -7.15
C GLU A 154 -27.33 9.70 -8.39
N LEU A 155 -26.24 9.29 -9.03
CA LEU A 155 -25.80 9.88 -10.31
C LEU A 155 -26.85 9.75 -11.41
N ASN A 156 -27.48 8.59 -11.51
CA ASN A 156 -28.58 8.39 -12.48
C ASN A 156 -29.80 9.26 -12.15
N ASN A 157 -30.08 9.51 -10.88
CA ASN A 157 -31.13 10.44 -10.48
C ASN A 157 -30.78 11.88 -10.86
N LEU A 158 -29.55 12.32 -10.60
CA LEU A 158 -29.07 13.65 -11.00
C LEU A 158 -29.14 13.85 -12.52
N LEU A 159 -28.70 12.87 -13.30
CA LEU A 159 -28.71 12.91 -14.76
C LEU A 159 -30.11 12.88 -15.37
N LYS A 160 -31.12 12.35 -14.68
CA LYS A 160 -32.54 12.45 -15.10
C LYS A 160 -33.06 13.89 -15.10
N PHE A 161 -32.63 14.69 -14.11
CA PHE A 161 -33.03 16.08 -13.97
C PHE A 161 -32.16 17.03 -14.80
N ASN A 162 -30.88 16.73 -14.91
CA ASN A 162 -29.93 17.55 -15.65
C ASN A 162 -28.97 16.67 -16.49
N PRO A 163 -29.36 16.29 -17.71
CA PRO A 163 -28.60 15.38 -18.56
C PRO A 163 -27.28 15.99 -19.07
N ASP A 164 -27.13 17.32 -19.03
CA ASP A 164 -25.97 18.04 -19.56
C ASP A 164 -24.84 18.21 -18.52
N PHE A 165 -25.03 17.63 -17.34
CA PHE A 165 -24.06 17.77 -16.26
C PHE A 165 -22.82 16.87 -16.51
N SER A 166 -21.79 17.44 -17.13
CA SER A 166 -20.56 16.72 -17.53
C SER A 166 -19.85 16.08 -16.35
N GLU A 167 -19.76 16.76 -15.19
CA GLU A 167 -19.08 16.28 -14.01
C GLU A 167 -19.71 15.00 -13.43
N ALA A 168 -21.03 14.85 -13.55
CA ALA A 168 -21.72 13.63 -13.13
C ALA A 168 -21.30 12.41 -13.97
N HIS A 169 -21.09 12.60 -15.28
CA HIS A 169 -20.55 11.55 -16.14
C HIS A 169 -19.10 11.21 -15.79
N TYR A 170 -18.30 12.22 -15.42
CA TYR A 170 -16.93 11.98 -14.96
C TYR A 170 -16.91 11.18 -13.64
N LEU A 171 -17.76 11.51 -12.68
CA LEU A 171 -17.87 10.76 -11.43
C LEU A 171 -18.41 9.34 -11.67
N SER A 172 -19.35 9.15 -12.60
CA SER A 172 -19.80 7.82 -13.04
C SER A 172 -18.65 7.01 -13.66
N TYR A 173 -17.78 7.65 -14.43
CA TYR A 173 -16.56 7.03 -14.94
C TYR A 173 -15.63 6.58 -13.80
N LEU A 174 -15.35 7.43 -12.80
CA LEU A 174 -14.53 7.07 -11.64
C LEU A 174 -15.14 5.90 -10.85
N ASN A 175 -16.44 5.92 -10.65
CA ASN A 175 -17.17 4.84 -9.97
C ASN A 175 -17.10 3.51 -10.76
N SER A 176 -17.20 3.55 -12.08
CA SER A 176 -17.06 2.37 -12.93
C SER A 176 -15.64 1.82 -12.94
N LEU A 177 -14.62 2.69 -12.83
CA LEU A 177 -13.22 2.27 -12.63
C LEU A 177 -13.01 1.54 -11.31
N ARG A 178 -13.70 1.98 -10.24
CA ARG A 178 -13.68 1.32 -8.93
C ARG A 178 -14.21 -0.11 -9.00
N VAL A 179 -15.31 -0.33 -9.73
CA VAL A 179 -15.92 -1.64 -9.94
C VAL A 179 -15.16 -2.49 -10.97
N GLN A 180 -14.22 -1.88 -11.72
CA GLN A 180 -13.49 -2.50 -12.82
C GLN A 180 -14.40 -2.90 -14.02
N ASP A 181 -15.49 -2.19 -14.23
CA ASP A 181 -16.35 -2.38 -15.40
C ASP A 181 -15.82 -1.56 -16.59
N VAL A 182 -15.28 -2.28 -17.57
CA VAL A 182 -14.68 -1.68 -18.79
C VAL A 182 -15.72 -0.96 -19.64
N PHE A 183 -16.89 -1.60 -19.82
CA PHE A 183 -17.93 -1.07 -20.70
C PHE A 183 -18.52 0.22 -20.15
N SER A 184 -18.96 0.20 -18.88
CA SER A 184 -19.54 1.40 -18.25
C SER A 184 -18.51 2.53 -18.12
N SER A 185 -17.22 2.22 -17.86
CA SER A 185 -16.18 3.26 -17.79
C SER A 185 -15.91 3.91 -19.14
N THR A 186 -15.80 3.15 -20.22
CA THR A 186 -15.62 3.73 -21.56
C THR A 186 -16.83 4.54 -22.01
N HIS A 187 -18.05 4.05 -21.75
CA HIS A 187 -19.29 4.72 -22.07
C HIS A 187 -19.44 6.05 -21.32
N SER A 188 -19.23 6.04 -19.99
CA SER A 188 -19.31 7.25 -19.15
C SER A 188 -18.25 8.29 -19.54
N LEU A 189 -17.04 7.85 -19.90
CA LEU A 189 -15.97 8.73 -20.35
C LEU A 189 -16.29 9.39 -21.69
N LEU A 190 -16.86 8.65 -22.65
CA LEU A 190 -17.29 9.21 -23.94
C LEU A 190 -18.42 10.22 -23.75
N HIS A 191 -19.42 9.91 -22.92
CA HIS A 191 -20.47 10.86 -22.59
C HIS A 191 -19.95 12.13 -21.91
N TYR A 192 -18.96 12.01 -21.01
CA TYR A 192 -18.31 13.17 -20.43
C TYR A 192 -17.75 14.11 -21.50
N PHE A 193 -17.00 13.58 -22.48
CA PHE A 193 -16.46 14.40 -23.57
C PHE A 193 -17.52 14.93 -24.49
N ASP A 194 -18.54 14.15 -24.82
CA ASP A 194 -19.67 14.61 -25.66
C ASP A 194 -20.41 15.78 -25.01
N ARG A 195 -20.64 15.72 -23.69
CA ARG A 195 -21.26 16.82 -22.94
C ARG A 195 -20.37 18.05 -22.83
N LEU A 196 -19.06 17.87 -22.59
CA LEU A 196 -18.10 18.97 -22.66
C LEU A 196 -18.13 19.69 -24.03
N ILE A 197 -18.29 18.96 -25.11
CA ILE A 197 -18.40 19.50 -26.44
C ILE A 197 -19.67 20.36 -26.59
N LEU A 198 -20.79 19.86 -26.10
CA LEU A 198 -22.08 20.54 -26.21
C LEU A 198 -22.13 21.81 -25.33
N THR A 199 -21.70 21.72 -24.07
CA THR A 199 -21.71 22.86 -23.14
C THR A 199 -20.65 23.91 -23.50
N GLY A 200 -19.50 23.53 -24.03
CA GLY A 200 -18.47 24.45 -24.49
C GLY A 200 -18.85 25.24 -25.75
N ALA A 201 -19.75 24.73 -26.56
CA ALA A 201 -20.25 25.44 -27.73
C ALA A 201 -21.15 26.66 -27.39
N GLU A 202 -21.77 26.67 -26.21
CA GLU A 202 -22.61 27.79 -25.75
C GLU A 202 -21.82 28.95 -25.15
N SER A 203 -20.61 28.70 -24.62
CA SER A 203 -19.73 29.73 -24.01
C SER A 203 -18.82 30.45 -25.03
N LYS A 204 -19.36 30.87 -26.15
CA LYS A 204 -18.65 31.50 -27.29
C LYS A 204 -18.05 32.88 -26.99
N SER A 205 -17.76 33.27 -25.77
CA SER A 205 -17.32 34.65 -25.55
C SER A 205 -15.83 34.86 -25.33
N ASN A 206 -15.01 33.84 -25.03
CA ASN A 206 -13.55 34.07 -24.91
C ASN A 206 -12.70 32.82 -25.16
N GLY A 207 -12.33 32.62 -26.42
CA GLY A 207 -11.15 31.81 -26.75
C GLY A 207 -11.42 30.38 -27.17
N ASP A 208 -11.35 30.18 -28.49
CA ASP A 208 -11.34 28.91 -29.25
C ASP A 208 -10.37 27.84 -28.71
N GLU A 209 -9.45 28.23 -27.80
CA GLU A 209 -8.40 27.39 -27.27
C GLU A 209 -8.86 26.39 -26.17
N GLY A 210 -9.85 26.74 -25.34
CA GLY A 210 -10.31 25.87 -24.23
C GLY A 210 -11.04 24.63 -24.70
N TYR A 211 -11.90 24.78 -25.71
CA TYR A 211 -12.71 23.73 -26.28
C TYR A 211 -11.88 22.70 -27.08
N GLY A 212 -11.02 23.17 -27.95
CA GLY A 212 -10.14 22.31 -28.72
C GLY A 212 -9.18 21.50 -27.82
N ARG A 213 -8.82 22.03 -26.66
CA ARG A 213 -7.93 21.38 -25.70
C ARG A 213 -8.58 20.15 -25.05
N SER A 214 -9.83 20.23 -24.59
CA SER A 214 -10.54 19.10 -23.97
C SER A 214 -10.67 17.92 -24.94
N LEU A 215 -10.96 18.17 -26.20
CA LEU A 215 -11.11 17.14 -27.24
C LEU A 215 -9.79 16.41 -27.54
N ARG A 216 -8.65 17.12 -27.49
CA ARG A 216 -7.32 16.53 -27.73
C ARG A 216 -6.99 15.45 -26.70
N TYR A 217 -7.46 15.60 -25.45
CA TYR A 217 -7.23 14.64 -24.38
C TYR A 217 -8.19 13.44 -24.39
N ALA A 218 -9.28 13.49 -25.17
CA ALA A 218 -10.27 12.40 -25.20
C ALA A 218 -9.64 11.06 -25.64
N ALA A 219 -8.91 11.06 -26.75
CA ALA A 219 -8.22 9.87 -27.25
C ALA A 219 -7.13 9.38 -26.29
N LEU A 220 -6.43 10.31 -25.63
CA LEU A 220 -5.41 9.99 -24.61
C LEU A 220 -6.05 9.32 -23.39
N ASN A 221 -7.16 9.85 -22.89
CA ASN A 221 -7.86 9.28 -21.74
C ASN A 221 -8.44 7.89 -22.07
N LEU A 222 -8.95 7.70 -23.30
CA LEU A 222 -9.39 6.40 -23.77
C LEU A 222 -8.24 5.39 -23.81
N ALA A 223 -7.07 5.81 -24.30
CA ALA A 223 -5.85 4.98 -24.29
C ALA A 223 -5.44 4.59 -22.86
N ALA A 224 -5.52 5.53 -21.91
CA ALA A 224 -5.23 5.29 -20.51
C ALA A 224 -6.17 4.25 -19.88
N VAL A 225 -7.47 4.33 -20.19
CA VAL A 225 -8.48 3.35 -19.73
C VAL A 225 -8.16 1.96 -20.26
N HIS A 226 -7.95 1.82 -21.56
CA HIS A 226 -7.61 0.53 -22.16
C HIS A 226 -6.30 -0.05 -21.62
N CYS A 227 -5.29 0.80 -21.38
CA CYS A 227 -4.03 0.39 -20.76
C CYS A 227 -4.24 -0.14 -19.34
N ARG A 228 -5.09 0.52 -18.54
CA ARG A 228 -5.42 0.12 -17.17
C ARG A 228 -6.11 -1.25 -17.12
N PHE A 229 -7.00 -1.53 -18.05
CA PHE A 229 -7.69 -2.82 -18.15
C PHE A 229 -6.91 -3.92 -18.89
N GLY A 230 -5.69 -3.65 -19.35
CA GLY A 230 -4.85 -4.63 -20.01
C GLY A 230 -5.16 -4.86 -21.49
N HIS A 231 -6.00 -4.05 -22.10
CA HIS A 231 -6.34 -4.10 -23.53
C HIS A 231 -5.26 -3.38 -24.36
N TYR A 232 -4.03 -3.88 -24.34
CA TYR A 232 -2.86 -3.19 -24.87
C TYR A 232 -2.93 -2.87 -26.36
N HIS A 233 -3.61 -3.69 -27.16
CA HIS A 233 -3.78 -3.43 -28.60
C HIS A 233 -4.69 -2.21 -28.87
N GLN A 234 -5.82 -2.15 -28.16
CA GLN A 234 -6.75 -1.02 -28.28
C GLN A 234 -6.15 0.28 -27.70
N ALA A 235 -5.42 0.14 -26.59
CA ALA A 235 -4.66 1.24 -26.00
C ALA A 235 -3.62 1.82 -27.00
N GLU A 236 -2.92 0.97 -27.75
CA GLU A 236 -1.95 1.41 -28.73
C GLU A 236 -2.57 2.17 -29.89
N LEU A 237 -3.72 1.69 -30.43
CA LEU A 237 -4.44 2.37 -31.50
C LEU A 237 -4.96 3.74 -31.04
N ALA A 238 -5.58 3.80 -29.88
CA ALA A 238 -6.07 5.06 -29.29
C ALA A 238 -4.91 6.05 -29.01
N LEU A 239 -3.75 5.53 -28.58
CA LEU A 239 -2.58 6.35 -28.30
C LEU A 239 -1.93 6.89 -29.57
N GLN A 240 -1.88 6.10 -30.68
CA GLN A 240 -1.40 6.57 -31.98
C GLN A 240 -2.27 7.70 -32.50
N GLU A 241 -3.60 7.59 -32.34
CA GLU A 241 -4.53 8.66 -32.70
C GLU A 241 -4.34 9.91 -31.82
N ALA A 242 -4.14 9.74 -30.51
CA ALA A 242 -3.86 10.85 -29.61
C ALA A 242 -2.56 11.57 -29.98
N ILE A 243 -1.51 10.85 -30.37
CA ILE A 243 -0.23 11.42 -30.83
C ILE A 243 -0.45 12.21 -32.11
N ARG A 244 -1.22 11.68 -33.07
CA ARG A 244 -1.54 12.36 -34.33
C ARG A 244 -2.25 13.69 -34.07
N ILE A 245 -3.31 13.68 -33.24
CA ILE A 245 -4.07 14.88 -32.87
C ILE A 245 -3.18 15.90 -32.17
N ALA A 246 -2.31 15.46 -31.24
CA ALA A 246 -1.39 16.34 -30.52
C ALA A 246 -0.35 16.99 -31.44
N GLN A 247 0.12 16.26 -32.46
CA GLN A 247 1.06 16.77 -33.47
C GLN A 247 0.39 17.77 -34.42
N GLU A 248 -0.81 17.47 -34.93
CA GLU A 248 -1.58 18.34 -35.81
C GLU A 248 -1.93 19.67 -35.11
N SER A 249 -2.25 19.62 -33.82
CA SER A 249 -2.57 20.80 -33.01
C SER A 249 -1.34 21.52 -32.42
N SER A 250 -0.12 20.99 -32.63
CA SER A 250 1.13 21.49 -32.04
C SER A 250 1.08 21.61 -30.50
N ASP A 251 0.28 20.76 -29.83
CA ASP A 251 0.16 20.74 -28.38
C ASP A 251 1.26 19.90 -27.75
N HIS A 252 2.36 20.57 -27.34
CA HIS A 252 3.52 19.91 -26.73
C HIS A 252 3.21 19.27 -25.39
N VAL A 253 2.26 19.80 -24.61
CA VAL A 253 1.86 19.25 -23.31
C VAL A 253 1.13 17.91 -23.50
N CYS A 254 0.12 17.91 -24.37
CA CYS A 254 -0.60 16.67 -24.73
C CYS A 254 0.36 15.61 -25.30
N LEU A 255 1.29 16.02 -26.18
CA LEU A 255 2.30 15.12 -26.73
C LEU A 255 3.20 14.49 -25.65
N GLN A 256 3.59 15.25 -24.62
CA GLN A 256 4.38 14.71 -23.51
C GLN A 256 3.58 13.69 -22.67
N HIS A 257 2.30 13.94 -22.43
CA HIS A 257 1.42 12.96 -21.80
C HIS A 257 1.27 11.69 -22.67
N CYS A 258 1.11 11.83 -23.98
CA CYS A 258 1.06 10.69 -24.89
C CYS A 258 2.37 9.88 -24.85
N LEU A 259 3.53 10.53 -24.84
CA LEU A 259 4.82 9.84 -24.71
C LEU A 259 4.94 9.12 -23.36
N SER A 260 4.41 9.70 -22.29
CA SER A 260 4.39 9.06 -20.97
C SER A 260 3.57 7.76 -20.98
N TRP A 261 2.43 7.75 -21.60
CA TRP A 261 1.63 6.53 -21.76
C TRP A 261 2.26 5.53 -22.73
N LEU A 262 2.96 6.01 -23.77
CA LEU A 262 3.63 5.14 -24.75
C LEU A 262 4.75 4.31 -24.11
N TYR A 263 5.60 4.88 -23.26
CA TYR A 263 6.64 4.11 -22.60
C TYR A 263 6.07 3.15 -21.55
N ILE A 264 4.97 3.51 -20.83
CA ILE A 264 4.26 2.62 -19.93
C ILE A 264 3.72 1.42 -20.71
N LEU A 265 3.04 1.66 -21.83
CA LEU A 265 2.47 0.62 -22.68
C LEU A 265 3.55 -0.34 -23.21
N LYS A 266 4.68 0.19 -23.73
CA LYS A 266 5.81 -0.61 -24.19
C LYS A 266 6.43 -1.44 -23.08
N SER A 267 6.62 -0.85 -21.90
CA SER A 267 7.11 -1.57 -20.74
C SER A 267 6.19 -2.72 -20.32
N ARG A 268 4.86 -2.53 -20.37
CA ARG A 268 3.87 -3.57 -20.09
C ARG A 268 3.88 -4.71 -21.14
N LYS A 269 4.21 -4.40 -22.38
CA LYS A 269 4.41 -5.39 -23.45
C LYS A 269 5.76 -6.12 -23.36
N GLY A 270 6.67 -5.69 -22.47
CA GLY A 270 8.03 -6.24 -22.33
C GLY A 270 9.03 -5.74 -23.37
N GLU A 271 8.70 -4.67 -24.10
CA GLU A 271 9.60 -4.01 -25.05
C GLU A 271 10.55 -3.05 -24.31
N ASP A 272 11.75 -2.85 -24.87
CA ASP A 272 12.69 -1.88 -24.32
C ASP A 272 12.21 -0.45 -24.62
N SER A 273 11.91 0.29 -23.55
CA SER A 273 11.44 1.66 -23.60
C SER A 273 12.44 2.67 -23.03
N SER A 274 13.65 2.25 -22.69
CA SER A 274 14.63 3.09 -21.96
C SER A 274 15.03 4.35 -22.72
N VAL A 275 15.29 4.24 -24.02
CA VAL A 275 15.66 5.39 -24.87
C VAL A 275 14.49 6.38 -25.01
N LEU A 276 13.28 5.86 -25.23
CA LEU A 276 12.08 6.69 -25.33
C LEU A 276 11.82 7.46 -24.03
N LEU A 277 11.99 6.79 -22.90
CA LEU A 277 11.84 7.36 -21.58
C LEU A 277 12.86 8.47 -21.31
N GLU A 278 14.14 8.26 -21.61
CA GLU A 278 15.17 9.29 -21.46
C GLU A 278 14.89 10.53 -22.33
N HIS A 279 14.42 10.32 -23.55
CA HIS A 279 14.00 11.41 -24.43
C HIS A 279 12.77 12.16 -23.88
N SER A 280 11.78 11.43 -23.36
CA SER A 280 10.59 12.03 -22.76
C SER A 280 10.94 12.89 -21.54
N VAL A 281 11.81 12.40 -20.65
CA VAL A 281 12.28 13.17 -19.48
C VAL A 281 13.01 14.44 -19.90
N LYS A 282 13.95 14.35 -20.84
CA LYS A 282 14.69 15.52 -21.33
C LYS A 282 13.76 16.59 -21.94
N LYS A 283 12.76 16.16 -22.72
CA LYS A 283 11.78 17.07 -23.30
C LYS A 283 10.85 17.67 -22.24
N ALA A 284 10.40 16.87 -21.25
CA ALA A 284 9.57 17.37 -20.17
C ALA A 284 10.28 18.45 -19.34
N VAL A 285 11.58 18.28 -19.06
CA VAL A 285 12.40 19.30 -18.41
C VAL A 285 12.55 20.54 -19.30
N HIS A 286 12.77 20.36 -20.59
CA HIS A 286 12.92 21.48 -21.54
C HIS A 286 11.65 22.32 -21.65
N PHE A 287 10.46 21.68 -21.66
CA PHE A 287 9.17 22.37 -21.72
C PHE A 287 8.68 22.89 -20.35
N GLY A 288 9.45 22.73 -19.26
CA GLY A 288 9.09 23.21 -17.94
C GLY A 288 7.88 22.48 -17.36
N LEU A 289 7.76 21.16 -17.58
CA LEU A 289 6.71 20.29 -17.06
C LEU A 289 7.25 19.45 -15.89
N PRO A 290 7.38 20.00 -14.67
CA PRO A 290 8.07 19.34 -13.56
C PRO A 290 7.37 18.06 -13.09
N TYR A 291 6.05 18.02 -13.15
CA TYR A 291 5.26 16.83 -12.79
C TYR A 291 5.60 15.63 -13.69
N LEU A 292 5.54 15.81 -15.00
CA LEU A 292 5.86 14.75 -15.98
C LEU A 292 7.34 14.38 -15.98
N ALA A 293 8.22 15.37 -15.78
CA ALA A 293 9.65 15.11 -15.65
C ALA A 293 9.94 14.21 -14.46
N SER A 294 9.35 14.51 -13.30
CA SER A 294 9.50 13.73 -12.08
C SER A 294 8.95 12.31 -12.22
N LEU A 295 7.73 12.13 -12.73
CA LEU A 295 7.18 10.80 -13.00
C LEU A 295 8.07 9.99 -13.95
N GLY A 296 8.60 10.64 -15.00
CA GLY A 296 9.53 10.02 -15.93
C GLY A 296 10.83 9.58 -15.25
N ILE A 297 11.39 10.39 -14.35
CA ILE A 297 12.60 10.05 -13.59
C ILE A 297 12.32 8.87 -12.66
N GLN A 298 11.20 8.87 -11.94
CA GLN A 298 10.82 7.78 -11.05
C GLN A 298 10.67 6.45 -11.82
N PHE A 299 10.06 6.48 -12.99
CA PHE A 299 9.93 5.30 -13.84
C PHE A 299 11.29 4.85 -14.42
N LEU A 300 12.16 5.79 -14.77
CA LEU A 300 13.53 5.52 -15.19
C LEU A 300 14.33 4.82 -14.08
N VAL A 301 14.19 5.28 -12.85
CA VAL A 301 14.82 4.66 -11.67
C VAL A 301 14.33 3.23 -11.51
N GLN A 302 13.03 2.99 -11.63
CA GLN A 302 12.46 1.64 -11.55
C GLN A 302 13.05 0.70 -12.62
N GLN A 303 13.08 1.12 -13.88
CA GLN A 303 13.67 0.31 -14.97
C GLN A 303 15.15 0.04 -14.74
N ARG A 304 15.91 1.06 -14.32
CA ARG A 304 17.35 0.93 -14.04
C ARG A 304 17.64 0.03 -12.84
N ALA A 305 16.77 0.05 -11.80
CA ALA A 305 16.87 -0.85 -10.66
C ALA A 305 16.72 -2.32 -11.11
N PHE A 306 15.70 -2.62 -11.90
CA PHE A 306 15.52 -3.97 -12.47
C PHE A 306 16.63 -4.38 -13.44
N ALA A 307 17.29 -3.43 -14.09
CA ALA A 307 18.45 -3.68 -14.95
C ALA A 307 19.79 -3.81 -14.19
N GLY A 308 19.79 -3.77 -12.86
CA GLY A 308 20.98 -3.97 -12.02
C GLY A 308 21.98 -2.80 -12.03
N LYS A 309 21.53 -1.58 -12.25
CA LYS A 309 22.41 -0.40 -12.17
C LYS A 309 22.84 -0.12 -10.73
N THR A 310 23.92 0.64 -10.56
CA THR A 310 24.46 0.99 -9.23
C THR A 310 23.45 1.79 -8.42
N ALA A 311 23.33 1.49 -7.12
CA ALA A 311 22.47 2.23 -6.19
C ALA A 311 22.76 3.74 -6.18
N ASP A 312 24.03 4.15 -6.27
CA ASP A 312 24.45 5.56 -6.29
C ASP A 312 23.77 6.35 -7.40
N LYS A 313 23.81 5.83 -8.64
CA LYS A 313 23.18 6.50 -9.79
C LYS A 313 21.65 6.59 -9.68
N LEU A 314 21.04 5.62 -9.01
CA LEU A 314 19.59 5.61 -8.79
C LEU A 314 19.21 6.61 -7.71
N MET A 315 19.98 6.66 -6.63
CA MET A 315 19.76 7.62 -5.54
C MET A 315 20.03 9.05 -5.98
N ASP A 316 21.04 9.31 -6.83
CA ASP A 316 21.26 10.62 -7.43
C ASP A 316 20.08 11.07 -8.30
N ALA A 317 19.53 10.17 -9.14
CA ALA A 317 18.35 10.48 -9.95
C ALA A 317 17.10 10.76 -9.07
N LEU A 318 16.91 10.01 -7.99
CA LEU A 318 15.82 10.26 -7.04
C LEU A 318 16.02 11.58 -6.29
N LYS A 319 17.25 11.94 -5.95
CA LYS A 319 17.58 13.23 -5.35
C LYS A 319 17.27 14.39 -6.28
N ASP A 320 17.59 14.25 -7.58
CA ASP A 320 17.22 15.26 -8.57
C ASP A 320 15.70 15.41 -8.69
N SER A 321 14.97 14.29 -8.62
CA SER A 321 13.51 14.28 -8.56
C SER A 321 12.97 14.99 -7.32
N ASP A 322 13.55 14.72 -6.13
CA ASP A 322 13.15 15.39 -4.89
C ASP A 322 13.37 16.90 -4.95
N LEU A 323 14.48 17.35 -5.55
CA LEU A 323 14.74 18.80 -5.75
C LEU A 323 13.65 19.46 -6.62
N LEU A 324 13.17 18.74 -7.66
CA LEU A 324 12.04 19.20 -8.46
C LEU A 324 10.74 19.26 -7.65
N HIS A 325 10.49 18.27 -6.81
CA HIS A 325 9.30 18.23 -5.95
C HIS A 325 9.24 19.40 -4.98
N TRP A 326 10.34 19.65 -4.27
CA TRP A 326 10.44 20.76 -3.33
C TRP A 326 10.35 22.13 -4.02
N LYS A 327 11.00 22.28 -5.18
CA LYS A 327 10.97 23.52 -5.95
C LYS A 327 9.57 23.88 -6.45
N HIS A 328 8.77 22.88 -6.81
CA HIS A 328 7.45 23.07 -7.40
C HIS A 328 6.29 22.67 -6.47
N SER A 329 6.56 22.40 -5.19
CA SER A 329 5.58 22.04 -4.16
C SER A 329 4.69 20.86 -4.55
N LEU A 330 5.28 19.81 -5.13
CA LEU A 330 4.59 18.60 -5.60
C LEU A 330 4.53 17.56 -4.47
N SER A 331 3.70 17.77 -3.44
CA SER A 331 3.62 16.92 -2.23
C SER A 331 3.30 15.47 -2.54
N GLU A 332 2.33 15.20 -3.41
CA GLU A 332 1.93 13.84 -3.81
C GLU A 332 3.12 13.02 -4.37
N LEU A 333 4.03 13.65 -5.11
CA LEU A 333 5.19 12.99 -5.69
C LEU A 333 6.32 12.75 -4.68
N ILE A 334 6.37 13.50 -3.58
CA ILE A 334 7.32 13.26 -2.49
C ILE A 334 7.02 11.92 -1.83
N ASP A 335 5.75 11.64 -1.55
CA ASP A 335 5.30 10.37 -0.96
C ASP A 335 5.63 9.19 -1.87
N ILE A 336 5.35 9.32 -3.17
CA ILE A 336 5.68 8.31 -4.18
C ILE A 336 7.19 8.08 -4.26
N SER A 337 8.00 9.15 -4.27
CA SER A 337 9.46 9.05 -4.29
C SER A 337 10.00 8.34 -3.04
N THR A 338 9.45 8.64 -1.87
CA THR A 338 9.87 8.02 -0.60
C THR A 338 9.47 6.53 -0.55
N ALA A 339 8.27 6.20 -1.00
CA ALA A 339 7.83 4.81 -1.14
C ALA A 339 8.72 4.04 -2.14
N GLN A 340 9.09 4.66 -3.26
CA GLN A 340 10.00 4.08 -4.25
C GLN A 340 11.40 3.85 -3.68
N LYS A 341 11.95 4.79 -2.88
CA LYS A 341 13.23 4.61 -2.17
C LYS A 341 13.17 3.41 -1.23
N THR A 342 12.08 3.27 -0.48
CA THR A 342 11.86 2.11 0.40
C THR A 342 11.92 0.81 -0.40
N ALA A 343 11.21 0.73 -1.53
CA ALA A 343 11.18 -0.46 -2.39
C ALA A 343 12.56 -0.74 -3.02
N VAL A 344 13.28 0.29 -3.47
CA VAL A 344 14.63 0.15 -4.06
C VAL A 344 15.63 -0.36 -3.02
N TRP A 345 15.65 0.20 -1.81
CA TRP A 345 16.51 -0.27 -0.73
C TRP A 345 16.20 -1.73 -0.35
N ARG A 346 14.90 -2.09 -0.35
CA ARG A 346 14.46 -3.47 -0.14
C ARG A 346 15.00 -4.41 -1.21
N LEU A 347 14.88 -4.03 -2.49
CA LEU A 347 15.38 -4.80 -3.64
C LEU A 347 16.90 -5.05 -3.52
N TYR A 348 17.68 -4.05 -3.12
CA TYR A 348 19.12 -4.21 -2.90
C TYR A 348 19.48 -4.95 -1.60
N GLY A 349 18.50 -5.25 -0.75
CA GLY A 349 18.69 -5.99 0.49
C GLY A 349 19.17 -5.17 1.68
N GLN A 350 18.98 -3.85 1.64
CA GLN A 350 19.34 -2.93 2.72
C GLN A 350 18.12 -2.65 3.62
N SER A 351 17.76 -3.60 4.47
CA SER A 351 16.55 -3.56 5.31
C SER A 351 16.51 -2.36 6.27
N THR A 352 17.66 -1.96 6.83
CA THR A 352 17.75 -0.82 7.75
C THR A 352 17.44 0.50 7.05
N MET A 353 17.95 0.70 5.83
CA MET A 353 17.67 1.90 5.04
C MET A 353 16.22 1.93 4.55
N ALA A 354 15.67 0.78 4.18
CA ALA A 354 14.25 0.66 3.84
C ALA A 354 13.36 1.05 5.02
N LEU A 355 13.69 0.59 6.24
CA LEU A 355 12.97 0.94 7.46
C LEU A 355 13.02 2.44 7.75
N GLN A 356 14.19 3.08 7.62
CA GLN A 356 14.32 4.54 7.81
C GLN A 356 13.45 5.33 6.83
N GLN A 357 13.44 4.95 5.55
CA GLN A 357 12.61 5.63 4.56
C GLN A 357 11.12 5.43 4.83
N ALA A 358 10.72 4.24 5.26
CA ALA A 358 9.36 3.95 5.67
C ALA A 358 8.92 4.82 6.86
N GLN A 359 9.75 4.93 7.90
CA GLN A 359 9.49 5.77 9.07
C GLN A 359 9.45 7.26 8.70
N MET A 360 10.29 7.70 7.77
CA MET A 360 10.28 9.08 7.28
C MET A 360 8.95 9.43 6.62
N LEU A 361 8.41 8.57 5.76
CA LEU A 361 7.08 8.80 5.16
C LEU A 361 5.99 8.91 6.22
N LEU A 362 5.97 7.99 7.17
CA LEU A 362 4.97 7.98 8.25
C LEU A 362 5.08 9.22 9.15
N SER A 363 6.30 9.73 9.39
CA SER A 363 6.50 10.96 10.16
C SER A 363 6.01 12.21 9.43
N MET A 364 6.10 12.25 8.10
CA MET A 364 5.57 13.36 7.29
C MET A 364 4.04 13.43 7.37
N ASP A 365 3.35 12.28 7.28
CA ASP A 365 1.88 12.22 7.41
C ASP A 365 1.39 12.72 8.79
N SER A 366 2.15 12.44 9.85
CA SER A 366 1.80 12.88 11.20
C SER A 366 1.98 14.37 11.47
N LEU A 367 2.88 15.05 10.72
CA LEU A 367 3.12 16.49 10.86
C LEU A 367 2.00 17.34 10.26
N ASP A 368 1.29 16.83 9.26
CA ASP A 368 0.15 17.53 8.65
C ASP A 368 -1.13 17.50 9.50
N SER A 369 -1.12 16.81 10.63
CA SER A 369 -2.25 16.70 11.58
C SER A 369 -2.62 18.01 12.27
N VAL A 370 -1.85 19.08 12.12
CA VAL A 370 -2.18 20.43 12.62
C VAL A 370 -3.39 21.05 11.89
N ASN A 371 -3.66 20.59 10.67
CA ASN A 371 -4.87 20.93 9.92
C ASN A 371 -5.91 19.83 10.12
N VAL A 372 -6.66 19.87 11.23
CA VAL A 372 -7.72 18.91 11.63
C VAL A 372 -8.78 18.68 10.54
N SER A 373 -8.80 19.49 9.48
CA SER A 373 -9.70 19.35 8.33
C SER A 373 -9.05 18.69 7.10
N VAL A 374 -7.75 18.39 7.12
CA VAL A 374 -7.09 17.73 6.00
C VAL A 374 -7.35 16.23 6.13
N GLN A 375 -8.20 15.73 5.26
CA GLN A 375 -8.47 14.31 5.08
C GLN A 375 -7.15 13.55 5.00
N GLN A 376 -7.01 12.51 5.81
CA GLN A 376 -5.87 11.60 5.73
C GLN A 376 -5.74 11.10 4.29
N ASN A 377 -4.60 11.38 3.66
CA ASN A 377 -4.34 10.94 2.30
C ASN A 377 -4.11 9.41 2.30
N ASN A 378 -5.16 8.65 1.98
CA ASN A 378 -5.09 7.20 1.84
C ASN A 378 -4.53 6.84 0.45
N THR A 379 -3.29 7.22 0.19
CA THR A 379 -2.62 7.00 -1.08
C THR A 379 -2.01 5.61 -1.18
N GLU A 380 -1.78 5.14 -2.42
CA GLU A 380 -1.08 3.89 -2.70
C GLU A 380 0.31 3.84 -2.03
N SER A 381 1.00 4.97 -1.96
CA SER A 381 2.32 5.09 -1.33
C SER A 381 2.32 4.63 0.12
N PHE A 382 1.31 5.05 0.89
CA PHE A 382 1.13 4.61 2.28
C PHE A 382 0.84 3.12 2.37
N ALA A 383 -0.04 2.59 1.53
CA ALA A 383 -0.35 1.17 1.50
C ALA A 383 0.92 0.34 1.24
N VAL A 384 1.74 0.73 0.26
CA VAL A 384 2.99 0.05 -0.09
C VAL A 384 4.00 0.10 1.08
N VAL A 385 4.19 1.27 1.68
CA VAL A 385 5.17 1.45 2.78
C VAL A 385 4.75 0.68 4.03
N LEU A 386 3.48 0.73 4.41
CA LEU A 386 2.96 -0.04 5.55
C LEU A 386 3.04 -1.55 5.31
N CYS A 387 2.79 -2.02 4.08
CA CYS A 387 2.98 -3.42 3.71
C CYS A 387 4.45 -3.86 3.87
N HIS A 388 5.39 -3.07 3.36
CA HIS A 388 6.82 -3.36 3.54
C HIS A 388 7.26 -3.32 5.00
N LEU A 389 6.72 -2.39 5.78
CA LEU A 389 6.98 -2.31 7.22
C LEU A 389 6.46 -3.56 7.95
N ALA A 390 5.24 -4.02 7.63
CA ALA A 390 4.67 -5.24 8.20
C ALA A 390 5.53 -6.48 7.86
N GLU A 391 6.00 -6.59 6.61
CA GLU A 391 6.88 -7.67 6.16
C GLU A 391 8.23 -7.62 6.89
N LEU A 392 8.87 -6.45 7.00
CA LEU A 392 10.13 -6.28 7.74
C LEU A 392 10.00 -6.68 9.21
N HIS A 393 8.91 -6.30 9.88
CA HIS A 393 8.67 -6.72 11.27
C HIS A 393 8.44 -8.23 11.37
N ALA A 394 7.70 -8.84 10.45
CA ALA A 394 7.50 -10.29 10.40
C ALA A 394 8.83 -11.04 10.19
N GLU A 395 9.71 -10.57 9.29
CA GLU A 395 11.05 -11.14 9.06
C GLU A 395 11.96 -11.04 10.27
N GLN A 396 11.77 -10.02 11.12
CA GLN A 396 12.51 -9.90 12.40
C GLN A 396 11.84 -10.68 13.56
N GLY A 397 10.75 -11.40 13.30
CA GLY A 397 10.03 -12.22 14.29
C GLY A 397 9.03 -11.44 15.16
N PHE A 398 8.79 -10.16 14.87
CA PHE A 398 7.81 -9.34 15.57
C PHE A 398 6.40 -9.48 14.96
N PHE A 399 5.85 -10.68 15.04
CA PHE A 399 4.54 -10.98 14.44
C PHE A 399 3.38 -10.19 15.03
N SER A 400 3.46 -9.84 16.34
CA SER A 400 2.44 -8.98 16.97
C SER A 400 2.39 -7.59 16.34
N ALA A 401 3.56 -6.95 16.20
CA ALA A 401 3.66 -5.63 15.56
C ALA A 401 3.20 -5.69 14.08
N SER A 402 3.62 -6.73 13.35
CA SER A 402 3.17 -6.94 11.98
C SER A 402 1.65 -7.10 11.88
N SER A 403 1.03 -7.85 12.81
CA SER A 403 -0.43 -8.04 12.82
C SER A 403 -1.20 -6.76 13.12
N GLU A 404 -0.69 -5.90 14.00
CA GLU A 404 -1.30 -4.59 14.28
C GLU A 404 -1.20 -3.64 13.07
N ILE A 405 -0.06 -3.63 12.38
CA ILE A 405 0.09 -2.86 11.15
C ILE A 405 -0.88 -3.35 10.06
N LEU A 406 -1.03 -4.66 9.90
CA LEU A 406 -1.98 -5.25 8.94
C LEU A 406 -3.44 -4.96 9.33
N LYS A 407 -3.77 -4.94 10.62
CA LYS A 407 -5.08 -4.54 11.11
C LYS A 407 -5.37 -3.07 10.78
N HIS A 408 -4.41 -2.18 11.03
CA HIS A 408 -4.52 -0.78 10.65
C HIS A 408 -4.68 -0.61 9.13
N LEU A 409 -3.92 -1.36 8.31
CA LEU A 409 -4.09 -1.39 6.86
C LEU A 409 -5.49 -1.83 6.43
N ARG A 410 -6.05 -2.84 7.10
CA ARG A 410 -7.40 -3.35 6.82
C ARG A 410 -8.49 -2.33 7.16
N GLU A 411 -8.31 -1.58 8.23
CA GLU A 411 -9.20 -0.49 8.65
C GLU A 411 -9.11 0.69 7.67
N ARG A 412 -7.89 1.08 7.29
CA ARG A 412 -7.64 2.21 6.38
C ARG A 412 -7.98 1.91 4.92
N PHE A 413 -7.72 0.69 4.45
CA PHE A 413 -7.99 0.21 3.09
C PHE A 413 -8.90 -1.03 3.13
N PRO A 414 -10.21 -0.87 3.26
CA PRO A 414 -11.14 -1.99 3.35
C PRO A 414 -11.09 -2.89 2.11
N PRO A 415 -11.58 -4.14 2.20
CA PRO A 415 -11.46 -5.15 1.12
C PRO A 415 -12.02 -4.73 -0.24
N HIS A 416 -12.90 -3.73 -0.27
CA HIS A 416 -13.51 -3.23 -1.52
C HIS A 416 -12.67 -2.12 -2.16
N SER A 417 -11.64 -1.60 -1.47
CA SER A 417 -10.80 -0.53 -1.99
C SER A 417 -9.85 -1.02 -3.07
N GLN A 418 -9.44 -0.12 -3.95
CA GLN A 418 -8.51 -0.41 -5.04
C GLN A 418 -7.16 -0.97 -4.53
N HIS A 419 -6.69 -0.50 -3.37
CA HIS A 419 -5.41 -0.87 -2.78
C HIS A 419 -5.47 -2.11 -1.88
N ALA A 420 -6.66 -2.69 -1.66
CA ALA A 420 -6.83 -3.88 -0.82
C ALA A 420 -5.99 -5.07 -1.28
N LYS A 421 -5.80 -5.24 -2.60
CA LYS A 421 -4.98 -6.33 -3.17
C LYS A 421 -3.54 -6.32 -2.65
N LEU A 422 -2.98 -5.14 -2.34
CA LEU A 422 -1.61 -5.00 -1.84
C LEU A 422 -1.50 -5.64 -0.46
N TRP A 423 -2.26 -5.16 0.53
CA TRP A 423 -2.14 -5.67 1.88
C TRP A 423 -2.62 -7.13 2.02
N MET A 424 -3.63 -7.55 1.24
CA MET A 424 -4.06 -8.95 1.20
C MET A 424 -2.92 -9.88 0.78
N MET A 425 -2.14 -9.48 -0.22
CA MET A 425 -0.99 -10.26 -0.67
C MET A 425 0.06 -10.41 0.44
N PHE A 426 0.40 -9.33 1.15
CA PHE A 426 1.37 -9.36 2.24
C PHE A 426 0.85 -10.12 3.45
N ASP A 427 -0.43 -9.95 3.83
CA ASP A 427 -1.07 -10.70 4.92
C ASP A 427 -1.00 -12.21 4.66
N GLN A 428 -1.40 -12.66 3.46
CA GLN A 428 -1.33 -14.06 3.10
C GLN A 428 0.10 -14.60 3.05
N LYS A 429 1.09 -13.79 2.60
CA LYS A 429 2.51 -14.17 2.63
C LYS A 429 2.99 -14.40 4.05
N ILE A 430 2.73 -13.47 4.97
CA ILE A 430 3.16 -13.55 6.36
C ILE A 430 2.50 -14.74 7.07
N GLN A 431 1.20 -14.96 6.85
CA GLN A 431 0.49 -16.11 7.38
C GLN A 431 1.04 -17.43 6.81
N PHE A 432 1.38 -17.46 5.53
CA PHE A 432 2.01 -18.62 4.89
C PHE A 432 3.35 -18.96 5.53
N GLU A 433 4.23 -17.99 5.72
CA GLU A 433 5.56 -18.21 6.34
C GLU A 433 5.42 -18.72 7.77
N ARG A 434 4.49 -18.15 8.55
CA ARG A 434 4.20 -18.60 9.89
C ARG A 434 3.66 -20.04 9.92
N ALA A 435 2.71 -20.35 9.04
CA ALA A 435 2.15 -21.72 8.94
C ALA A 435 3.21 -22.74 8.47
N MET A 436 4.13 -22.33 7.59
CA MET A 436 5.26 -23.18 7.17
C MET A 436 6.23 -23.45 8.34
N ASN A 437 6.54 -22.43 9.15
CA ASN A 437 7.41 -22.58 10.32
C ASN A 437 6.78 -23.47 11.41
N ASP A 438 5.45 -23.40 11.55
CA ASP A 438 4.66 -24.28 12.45
C ASP A 438 4.47 -25.71 11.91
N GLY A 439 4.80 -25.98 10.64
CA GLY A 439 4.59 -27.29 10.00
C GLY A 439 3.12 -27.60 9.67
N LYS A 440 2.22 -26.60 9.60
CA LYS A 440 0.79 -26.75 9.31
C LYS A 440 0.50 -26.75 7.80
N TYR A 441 0.87 -27.82 7.09
CA TYR A 441 0.82 -27.87 5.62
C TYR A 441 -0.60 -27.74 5.03
N HIS A 442 -1.65 -28.19 5.72
CA HIS A 442 -3.03 -28.04 5.25
C HIS A 442 -3.47 -26.56 5.21
N VAL A 443 -3.00 -25.73 6.16
CA VAL A 443 -3.27 -24.29 6.15
C VAL A 443 -2.48 -23.61 5.04
N THR A 444 -1.23 -24.04 4.81
CA THR A 444 -0.41 -23.46 3.73
C THR A 444 -1.01 -23.70 2.35
N GLU A 445 -1.62 -24.85 2.10
CA GLU A 445 -2.29 -25.14 0.83
C GLU A 445 -3.48 -24.22 0.57
N SER A 446 -4.30 -23.93 1.59
CA SER A 446 -5.41 -22.99 1.45
C SER A 446 -4.91 -21.55 1.17
N LEU A 447 -3.83 -21.12 1.84
CA LEU A 447 -3.24 -19.81 1.62
C LEU A 447 -2.61 -19.68 0.22
N VAL A 448 -2.00 -20.73 -0.30
CA VAL A 448 -1.44 -20.75 -1.67
C VAL A 448 -2.52 -20.49 -2.71
N THR A 449 -3.73 -21.00 -2.55
CA THR A 449 -4.84 -20.72 -3.49
C THR A 449 -5.18 -19.23 -3.51
N GLY A 450 -5.25 -18.58 -2.34
CA GLY A 450 -5.48 -17.14 -2.23
C GLY A 450 -4.33 -16.31 -2.85
N ILE A 451 -3.07 -16.66 -2.56
CA ILE A 451 -1.89 -16.00 -3.16
C ILE A 451 -1.89 -16.16 -4.68
N THR A 452 -2.26 -17.36 -5.19
CA THR A 452 -2.32 -17.61 -6.64
C THR A 452 -3.37 -16.74 -7.34
N ALA A 453 -4.50 -16.47 -6.68
CA ALA A 453 -5.54 -15.59 -7.20
C ALA A 453 -5.06 -14.12 -7.31
N LEU A 454 -4.20 -13.66 -6.38
CA LEU A 454 -3.65 -12.32 -6.37
C LEU A 454 -2.42 -12.17 -7.30
N ASN A 455 -1.50 -13.14 -7.24
CA ASN A 455 -0.29 -13.19 -8.06
C ASN A 455 0.06 -14.64 -8.40
N SER A 456 -0.14 -15.02 -9.66
CA SER A 456 0.07 -16.38 -10.14
C SER A 456 1.53 -16.86 -10.02
N VAL A 457 2.50 -15.97 -10.25
CA VAL A 457 3.94 -16.30 -10.19
C VAL A 457 4.35 -16.63 -8.75
N GLU A 458 3.99 -15.77 -7.81
CA GLU A 458 4.28 -15.99 -6.39
C GLU A 458 3.52 -17.21 -5.85
N GLY A 459 2.26 -17.39 -6.25
CA GLY A 459 1.46 -18.54 -5.87
C GLY A 459 2.07 -19.87 -6.31
N LEU A 460 2.52 -19.97 -7.56
CA LEU A 460 3.22 -21.17 -8.07
C LEU A 460 4.54 -21.42 -7.34
N TYR A 461 5.29 -20.36 -7.02
CA TYR A 461 6.52 -20.46 -6.23
C TYR A 461 6.22 -21.03 -4.81
N ARG A 462 5.23 -20.47 -4.11
CA ARG A 462 4.81 -20.94 -2.79
C ARG A 462 4.27 -22.38 -2.84
N LYS A 463 3.53 -22.74 -3.88
CA LYS A 463 3.09 -24.12 -4.11
C LYS A 463 4.28 -25.08 -4.22
N ALA A 464 5.31 -24.72 -4.96
CA ALA A 464 6.51 -25.52 -5.07
C ALA A 464 7.23 -25.69 -3.71
N ILE A 465 7.24 -24.64 -2.86
CA ILE A 465 7.80 -24.74 -1.50
C ILE A 465 7.02 -25.74 -0.64
N VAL A 466 5.67 -25.72 -0.69
CA VAL A 466 4.84 -26.68 0.07
C VAL A 466 5.08 -28.11 -0.41
N LEU A 467 5.06 -28.36 -1.71
CA LEU A 467 5.35 -29.68 -2.29
C LEU A 467 6.75 -30.17 -1.92
N LYS A 468 7.74 -29.29 -1.89
CA LYS A 468 9.10 -29.57 -1.42
C LYS A 468 9.10 -29.98 0.06
N ALA A 469 8.34 -29.34 0.91
CA ALA A 469 8.20 -29.67 2.33
C ALA A 469 7.50 -31.02 2.54
N GLN A 470 6.53 -31.35 1.70
CA GLN A 470 5.82 -32.63 1.70
C GLN A 470 6.61 -33.79 1.03
N ASN A 471 7.86 -33.55 0.63
CA ASN A 471 8.71 -34.52 -0.10
C ASN A 471 8.20 -34.93 -1.51
N GLN A 472 7.30 -34.18 -2.11
CA GLN A 472 6.87 -34.38 -3.49
C GLN A 472 7.84 -33.72 -4.48
N THR A 473 9.07 -34.22 -4.51
CA THR A 473 10.20 -33.59 -5.21
C THR A 473 10.00 -33.49 -6.72
N ALA A 474 9.37 -34.51 -7.36
CA ALA A 474 9.16 -34.55 -8.79
C ALA A 474 8.17 -33.47 -9.29
N GLU A 475 7.08 -33.25 -8.55
CA GLU A 475 6.10 -32.23 -8.90
C GLU A 475 6.64 -30.83 -8.62
N ALA A 476 7.30 -30.63 -7.49
CA ALA A 476 7.97 -29.38 -7.18
C ALA A 476 8.99 -28.97 -8.26
N HIS A 477 9.79 -29.93 -8.76
CA HIS A 477 10.77 -29.70 -9.80
C HIS A 477 10.11 -29.28 -11.13
N LYS A 478 9.02 -29.91 -11.55
CA LYS A 478 8.27 -29.54 -12.75
C LYS A 478 7.73 -28.10 -12.66
N ILE A 479 7.13 -27.74 -11.55
CA ILE A 479 6.57 -26.38 -11.34
C ILE A 479 7.70 -25.35 -11.37
N LEU A 480 8.83 -25.60 -10.67
CA LEU A 480 9.97 -24.69 -10.65
C LEU A 480 10.61 -24.51 -12.04
N GLN A 481 10.68 -25.55 -12.85
CA GLN A 481 11.19 -25.42 -14.24
C GLN A 481 10.28 -24.56 -15.11
N VAL A 482 8.96 -24.77 -15.06
CA VAL A 482 8.00 -23.96 -15.80
C VAL A 482 8.09 -22.49 -15.32
N LEU A 483 8.20 -22.27 -14.03
CA LEU A 483 8.31 -20.94 -13.44
C LEU A 483 9.63 -20.26 -13.86
N LEU A 484 10.75 -21.00 -13.90
CA LEU A 484 12.04 -20.51 -14.34
C LEU A 484 11.97 -19.96 -15.76
N THR A 485 11.42 -20.75 -16.70
CA THR A 485 11.29 -20.34 -18.10
C THR A 485 10.37 -19.13 -18.27
N HIS A 486 9.31 -19.05 -17.48
CA HIS A 486 8.41 -17.90 -17.49
C HIS A 486 9.08 -16.62 -16.96
N CYS A 487 9.73 -16.70 -15.80
CA CYS A 487 10.40 -15.56 -15.18
C CYS A 487 11.59 -15.04 -16.01
N GLN A 488 12.31 -15.93 -16.71
CA GLN A 488 13.36 -15.53 -17.65
C GLN A 488 12.82 -14.75 -18.84
N LYS A 489 11.66 -15.16 -19.39
CA LYS A 489 10.99 -14.42 -20.49
C LYS A 489 10.54 -13.03 -20.05
N VAL A 490 10.00 -12.93 -18.84
CA VAL A 490 9.52 -11.65 -18.24
C VAL A 490 10.67 -10.79 -17.71
N LYS A 491 11.90 -11.32 -17.65
CA LYS A 491 13.10 -10.67 -17.09
C LYS A 491 12.95 -10.31 -15.58
N ASN A 492 12.19 -11.11 -14.84
CA ASN A 492 12.12 -10.98 -13.39
C ASN A 492 13.27 -11.74 -12.73
N MET A 493 14.43 -11.11 -12.62
CA MET A 493 15.65 -11.77 -12.18
C MET A 493 15.66 -12.11 -10.69
N GLU A 494 14.96 -11.37 -9.87
CA GLU A 494 14.78 -11.69 -8.45
C GLU A 494 14.11 -13.07 -8.28
N MET A 495 12.99 -13.28 -8.97
CA MET A 495 12.30 -14.58 -8.93
C MET A 495 13.11 -15.70 -9.60
N VAL A 496 13.86 -15.41 -10.66
CA VAL A 496 14.77 -16.40 -11.28
C VAL A 496 15.77 -16.92 -10.24
N ILE A 497 16.41 -16.03 -9.49
CA ILE A 497 17.39 -16.41 -8.46
C ILE A 497 16.73 -17.23 -7.35
N ARG A 498 15.57 -16.81 -6.84
CA ARG A 498 14.81 -17.54 -5.81
C ARG A 498 14.42 -18.95 -6.28
N VAL A 499 14.02 -19.10 -7.53
CA VAL A 499 13.68 -20.39 -8.14
C VAL A 499 14.94 -21.28 -8.26
N LEU A 500 16.08 -20.72 -8.68
CA LEU A 500 17.35 -21.46 -8.76
C LEU A 500 17.80 -21.94 -7.37
N LEU A 501 17.66 -21.13 -6.32
CA LEU A 501 17.95 -21.54 -4.94
C LEU A 501 17.04 -22.68 -4.49
N SER A 502 15.75 -22.61 -4.80
CA SER A 502 14.80 -23.69 -4.48
C SER A 502 15.08 -24.98 -5.25
N LEU A 503 15.55 -24.90 -6.50
CA LEU A 503 16.00 -26.05 -7.29
C LEU A 503 17.25 -26.69 -6.68
N ALA A 504 18.24 -25.88 -6.26
CA ALA A 504 19.42 -26.38 -5.56
C ALA A 504 19.07 -27.12 -4.29
N GLU A 505 18.10 -26.61 -3.51
CA GLU A 505 17.62 -27.31 -2.30
C GLU A 505 16.95 -28.65 -2.63
N LEU A 506 16.19 -28.76 -3.73
CA LEU A 506 15.64 -30.04 -4.17
C LEU A 506 16.71 -31.04 -4.53
N TYR A 507 17.79 -30.62 -5.19
CA TYR A 507 18.93 -31.51 -5.50
C TYR A 507 19.62 -32.01 -4.22
N TRP A 508 19.75 -31.19 -3.19
CA TRP A 508 20.30 -31.66 -1.90
C TRP A 508 19.42 -32.71 -1.23
N ARG A 509 18.10 -32.46 -1.23
CA ARG A 509 17.14 -33.44 -0.67
C ARG A 509 17.16 -34.77 -1.41
N SER A 510 17.48 -34.73 -2.71
CA SER A 510 17.66 -35.92 -3.54
C SER A 510 19.10 -36.49 -3.47
N SER A 511 19.94 -36.01 -2.53
CA SER A 511 21.36 -36.42 -2.37
C SER A 511 22.25 -36.18 -3.60
N CYS A 512 21.83 -35.32 -4.53
CA CYS A 512 22.56 -34.97 -5.75
C CYS A 512 23.35 -33.66 -5.57
N HIS A 513 24.24 -33.59 -4.57
CA HIS A 513 25.00 -32.39 -4.23
C HIS A 513 25.83 -31.80 -5.37
N PRO A 514 26.53 -32.58 -6.23
CA PRO A 514 27.31 -32.02 -7.34
C PRO A 514 26.46 -31.29 -8.39
N VAL A 515 25.21 -31.73 -8.60
CA VAL A 515 24.29 -31.11 -9.55
C VAL A 515 23.78 -29.73 -9.08
N ALA A 516 23.75 -29.48 -7.78
CA ALA A 516 23.37 -28.19 -7.20
C ALA A 516 24.43 -27.10 -7.49
N LEU A 517 25.72 -27.42 -7.61
CA LEU A 517 26.79 -26.45 -7.76
C LEU A 517 26.64 -25.53 -8.99
N PRO A 518 26.43 -26.04 -10.22
CA PRO A 518 26.29 -25.18 -11.41
C PRO A 518 25.06 -24.25 -11.27
N VAL A 519 23.96 -24.73 -10.67
CA VAL A 519 22.75 -23.95 -10.46
C VAL A 519 23.02 -22.80 -9.47
N LEU A 520 23.74 -23.07 -8.36
CA LEU A 520 24.13 -22.06 -7.39
C LEU A 520 25.12 -21.05 -7.97
N LEU A 521 26.08 -21.49 -8.79
CA LEU A 521 27.02 -20.58 -9.46
C LEU A 521 26.29 -19.66 -10.46
N GLN A 522 25.30 -20.19 -11.19
CA GLN A 522 24.44 -19.38 -12.05
C GLN A 522 23.64 -18.37 -11.23
N ALA A 523 23.04 -18.77 -10.12
CA ALA A 523 22.31 -17.87 -9.23
C ALA A 523 23.24 -16.79 -8.67
N LEU A 524 24.48 -17.13 -8.29
CA LEU A 524 25.49 -16.18 -7.81
C LEU A 524 25.91 -15.19 -8.88
N ALA A 525 26.13 -15.66 -10.12
CA ALA A 525 26.48 -14.79 -11.24
C ALA A 525 25.39 -13.77 -11.52
N LEU A 526 24.12 -14.22 -11.59
CA LEU A 526 22.97 -13.36 -11.79
C LEU A 526 22.79 -12.39 -10.62
N SER A 527 22.89 -12.83 -9.37
CA SER A 527 22.72 -11.95 -8.21
C SER A 527 23.78 -10.84 -8.14
N ARG A 528 25.01 -11.11 -8.59
CA ARG A 528 26.08 -10.11 -8.70
C ARG A 528 25.88 -9.18 -9.89
N GLU A 529 25.45 -9.70 -11.05
CA GLU A 529 25.15 -8.91 -12.23
C GLU A 529 24.04 -7.89 -11.96
N TYR A 530 22.94 -8.33 -11.33
CA TYR A 530 21.80 -7.50 -10.98
C TYR A 530 21.92 -6.79 -9.63
N ARG A 531 23.09 -6.93 -8.95
CA ARG A 531 23.43 -6.27 -7.67
C ARG A 531 22.45 -6.53 -6.52
N LEU A 532 21.83 -7.69 -6.53
CA LEU A 532 20.94 -8.15 -5.47
C LEU A 532 21.77 -8.70 -4.30
N GLN A 533 22.33 -7.82 -3.48
CA GLN A 533 23.35 -8.17 -2.46
C GLN A 533 22.86 -9.20 -1.47
N TYR A 534 21.62 -9.07 -0.99
CA TYR A 534 21.05 -10.02 -0.05
C TYR A 534 20.93 -11.43 -0.65
N LEU A 535 20.36 -11.55 -1.86
CA LEU A 535 20.27 -12.82 -2.57
C LEU A 535 21.64 -13.39 -2.94
N ALA A 536 22.64 -12.55 -3.19
CA ALA A 536 24.02 -13.00 -3.38
C ALA A 536 24.57 -13.64 -2.07
N SER A 537 24.30 -13.04 -0.91
CA SER A 537 24.72 -13.59 0.37
C SER A 537 24.00 -14.90 0.70
N GLU A 538 22.70 -15.01 0.40
CA GLU A 538 21.94 -16.25 0.54
C GLU A 538 22.46 -17.35 -0.41
N THR A 539 22.82 -17.02 -1.66
CA THR A 539 23.43 -17.98 -2.58
C THR A 539 24.79 -18.47 -2.09
N VAL A 540 25.60 -17.57 -1.51
CA VAL A 540 26.90 -17.95 -0.91
C VAL A 540 26.72 -18.87 0.29
N LEU A 541 25.72 -18.62 1.15
CA LEU A 541 25.35 -19.51 2.26
C LEU A 541 25.01 -20.93 1.74
N ASN A 542 24.18 -21.01 0.69
CA ASN A 542 23.79 -22.26 0.08
C ASN A 542 24.96 -22.98 -0.60
N LEU A 543 25.91 -22.21 -1.18
CA LEU A 543 27.15 -22.75 -1.77
C LEU A 543 28.07 -23.33 -0.68
N ALA A 544 28.21 -22.62 0.46
CA ALA A 544 28.98 -23.12 1.61
C ALA A 544 28.39 -24.42 2.16
N PHE A 545 27.06 -24.53 2.22
CA PHE A 545 26.41 -25.77 2.60
C PHE A 545 26.70 -26.92 1.60
N SER A 546 26.66 -26.66 0.32
CA SER A 546 27.02 -27.67 -0.70
C SER A 546 28.47 -28.14 -0.53
N GLN A 547 29.40 -27.25 -0.24
CA GLN A 547 30.81 -27.61 0.02
C GLN A 547 30.98 -28.43 1.30
N LEU A 548 30.24 -28.10 2.35
CA LEU A 548 30.21 -28.89 3.58
C LEU A 548 29.74 -30.32 3.30
N MET A 549 28.69 -30.49 2.49
CA MET A 549 28.16 -31.81 2.13
C MET A 549 29.10 -32.61 1.23
N LEU A 550 29.97 -31.94 0.46
CA LEU A 550 31.03 -32.56 -0.33
C LEU A 550 32.28 -32.93 0.51
N GLY A 551 32.28 -32.63 1.81
CA GLY A 551 33.38 -32.97 2.74
C GLY A 551 34.55 -31.99 2.74
N ILE A 552 34.33 -30.73 2.36
CA ILE A 552 35.35 -29.67 2.32
C ILE A 552 35.00 -28.54 3.32
N PRO A 553 34.96 -28.78 4.63
CA PRO A 553 34.47 -27.85 5.64
C PRO A 553 35.31 -26.57 5.79
N GLU A 554 36.62 -26.61 5.56
CA GLU A 554 37.50 -25.44 5.67
C GLU A 554 37.20 -24.39 4.58
N GLN A 555 36.98 -24.83 3.33
CA GLN A 555 36.61 -23.93 2.26
C GLN A 555 35.20 -23.39 2.49
N ALA A 556 34.29 -24.21 3.00
CA ALA A 556 32.92 -23.77 3.34
C ALA A 556 32.95 -22.65 4.39
N LEU A 557 33.80 -22.76 5.42
CA LEU A 557 33.98 -21.70 6.42
C LEU A 557 34.52 -20.40 5.80
N ASN A 558 35.55 -20.48 4.96
CA ASN A 558 36.13 -19.31 4.30
C ASN A 558 35.10 -18.55 3.44
N ILE A 559 34.29 -19.29 2.68
CA ILE A 559 33.23 -18.68 1.87
C ILE A 559 32.13 -18.09 2.74
N LEU A 560 31.78 -18.78 3.83
CA LEU A 560 30.73 -18.34 4.75
C LEU A 560 31.10 -17.04 5.45
N HIS A 561 32.39 -16.84 5.80
CA HIS A 561 32.85 -15.58 6.41
C HIS A 561 32.60 -14.35 5.51
N MET A 562 32.56 -14.50 4.18
CA MET A 562 32.24 -13.40 3.27
C MET A 562 30.75 -13.05 3.24
N ALA A 563 29.88 -13.99 3.58
CA ALA A 563 28.42 -13.81 3.53
C ALA A 563 27.78 -13.50 4.87
N ILE A 564 28.47 -13.79 5.99
CA ILE A 564 27.88 -13.71 7.32
C ILE A 564 27.55 -12.27 7.73
N GLU A 565 28.43 -11.32 7.41
CA GLU A 565 28.26 -9.91 7.78
C GLU A 565 27.00 -9.30 7.18
N PRO A 566 26.74 -9.34 5.85
CA PRO A 566 25.51 -8.84 5.27
C PRO A 566 24.25 -9.56 5.79
N ILE A 567 24.33 -10.87 6.05
CA ILE A 567 23.18 -11.63 6.55
C ILE A 567 22.85 -11.20 7.99
N LEU A 568 23.85 -11.04 8.87
CA LEU A 568 23.62 -10.59 10.25
C LEU A 568 23.16 -9.14 10.33
N ALA A 569 23.62 -8.27 9.43
CA ALA A 569 23.22 -6.87 9.39
C ALA A 569 21.80 -6.68 8.87
N HIS A 570 21.46 -7.26 7.74
CA HIS A 570 20.24 -6.94 6.97
C HIS A 570 19.27 -8.11 6.80
N GLY A 571 19.71 -9.34 7.14
CA GLY A 571 18.91 -10.54 6.88
C GLY A 571 17.70 -10.72 7.81
N ALA A 572 16.78 -11.56 7.37
CA ALA A 572 15.71 -12.07 8.21
C ALA A 572 16.26 -12.89 9.37
N VAL A 573 15.54 -12.93 10.48
CA VAL A 573 15.97 -13.70 11.68
C VAL A 573 16.13 -15.18 11.36
N LEU A 574 15.30 -15.72 10.47
CA LEU A 574 15.43 -17.10 10.00
C LEU A 574 16.78 -17.35 9.32
N ASP A 575 17.23 -16.45 8.45
CA ASP A 575 18.50 -16.59 7.72
C ASP A 575 19.71 -16.34 8.61
N LYS A 576 19.58 -15.43 9.60
CA LYS A 576 20.59 -15.29 10.67
C LYS A 576 20.77 -16.61 11.43
N GLY A 577 19.67 -17.25 11.80
CA GLY A 577 19.68 -18.56 12.43
C GLY A 577 20.33 -19.64 11.55
N ARG A 578 19.98 -19.70 10.27
CA ARG A 578 20.59 -20.63 9.30
C ARG A 578 22.09 -20.42 9.13
N ALA A 579 22.53 -19.16 9.04
CA ALA A 579 23.96 -18.84 8.91
C ALA A 579 24.76 -19.31 10.15
N MET A 580 24.30 -18.99 11.35
CA MET A 580 24.97 -19.40 12.59
C MET A 580 24.94 -20.93 12.77
N PHE A 581 23.85 -21.58 12.38
CA PHE A 581 23.73 -23.03 12.40
C PHE A 581 24.72 -23.70 11.42
N LEU A 582 24.89 -23.12 10.22
CA LEU A 582 25.85 -23.61 9.24
C LEU A 582 27.30 -23.40 9.70
N VAL A 583 27.63 -22.25 10.30
CA VAL A 583 28.95 -22.00 10.89
C VAL A 583 29.29 -23.10 11.92
N ALA A 584 28.37 -23.39 12.81
CA ALA A 584 28.56 -24.43 13.81
C ALA A 584 28.76 -25.82 13.18
N LYS A 585 27.97 -26.17 12.15
CA LYS A 585 28.17 -27.45 11.43
C LYS A 585 29.54 -27.54 10.75
N CYS A 586 29.99 -26.45 10.13
CA CYS A 586 31.33 -26.41 9.50
C CYS A 586 32.47 -26.50 10.55
N GLN A 587 32.33 -25.82 11.68
CA GLN A 587 33.29 -25.90 12.81
C GLN A 587 33.38 -27.32 13.35
N VAL A 588 32.27 -27.99 13.56
CA VAL A 588 32.22 -29.38 14.02
C VAL A 588 32.88 -30.33 13.02
N ALA A 589 32.60 -30.13 11.72
CA ALA A 589 33.19 -30.95 10.65
C ALA A 589 34.71 -30.72 10.54
N SER A 590 35.20 -29.49 10.59
CA SER A 590 36.63 -29.17 10.55
C SER A 590 37.36 -29.60 11.81
N ALA A 591 36.68 -29.64 12.98
CA ALA A 591 37.26 -30.10 14.24
C ALA A 591 37.76 -31.57 14.20
N ALA A 592 37.29 -32.37 13.24
CA ALA A 592 37.75 -33.75 13.04
C ALA A 592 39.23 -33.84 12.63
N SER A 593 39.77 -32.83 11.98
CA SER A 593 41.18 -32.73 11.53
C SER A 593 42.12 -32.06 12.52
N TYR A 594 41.62 -31.52 13.64
CA TYR A 594 42.40 -30.72 14.59
C TYR A 594 43.04 -31.54 15.72
N SER A 595 44.08 -30.95 16.34
CA SER A 595 44.67 -31.48 17.56
C SER A 595 43.65 -31.49 18.72
N PRO A 596 43.81 -32.35 19.75
CA PRO A 596 42.81 -32.51 20.82
C PRO A 596 42.41 -31.22 21.53
N GLN A 597 43.34 -30.31 21.79
CA GLN A 597 43.06 -29.01 22.42
C GLN A 597 42.27 -28.08 21.50
N LYS A 598 42.72 -27.90 20.23
CA LYS A 598 42.02 -27.12 19.25
C LYS A 598 40.62 -27.68 18.92
N LYS A 599 40.47 -29.01 19.03
CA LYS A 599 39.19 -29.69 18.85
C LYS A 599 38.21 -29.31 19.97
N THR A 600 38.63 -29.28 21.22
CA THR A 600 37.75 -28.86 22.34
C THR A 600 37.34 -27.40 22.20
N ASP A 601 38.26 -26.51 21.86
CA ASP A 601 37.99 -25.09 21.65
C ASP A 601 37.00 -24.87 20.47
N ALA A 602 37.18 -25.59 19.36
CA ALA A 602 36.26 -25.53 18.22
C ALA A 602 34.86 -26.05 18.56
N LEU A 603 34.75 -27.12 19.35
CA LEU A 603 33.47 -27.66 19.81
C LEU A 603 32.74 -26.72 20.77
N GLU A 604 33.48 -26.06 21.67
CA GLU A 604 32.89 -25.05 22.57
C GLU A 604 32.41 -23.82 21.79
N SER A 605 33.17 -23.32 20.82
CA SER A 605 32.78 -22.26 19.93
C SER A 605 31.53 -22.64 19.13
N ALA A 606 31.47 -23.88 18.63
CA ALA A 606 30.26 -24.36 17.90
C ALA A 606 29.02 -24.40 18.81
N ILE A 607 29.16 -24.75 20.10
CA ILE A 607 28.05 -24.71 21.05
C ILE A 607 27.52 -23.29 21.27
N VAL A 608 28.41 -22.29 21.35
CA VAL A 608 28.00 -20.87 21.46
C VAL A 608 27.19 -20.46 20.23
N ASN A 609 27.71 -20.74 19.03
CA ASN A 609 27.02 -20.42 17.77
C ASN A 609 25.67 -21.15 17.65
N LEU A 610 25.55 -22.40 18.13
CA LEU A 610 24.28 -23.13 18.20
C LEU A 610 23.30 -22.52 19.18
N SER A 611 23.77 -21.99 20.30
CA SER A 611 22.91 -21.31 21.27
C SER A 611 22.38 -20.01 20.72
N GLU A 612 23.17 -19.27 19.96
CA GLU A 612 22.75 -18.07 19.26
C GLU A 612 21.77 -18.39 18.15
N ALA A 613 22.05 -19.41 17.31
CA ALA A 613 21.12 -19.89 16.30
C ALA A 613 19.76 -20.29 16.88
N LYS A 614 19.78 -21.00 18.03
CA LYS A 614 18.56 -21.36 18.76
C LYS A 614 17.76 -20.13 19.17
N SER A 615 18.42 -19.06 19.64
CA SER A 615 17.73 -17.82 20.02
C SER A 615 17.04 -17.15 18.82
N TYR A 616 17.66 -17.18 17.65
CA TYR A 616 17.06 -16.66 16.41
C TYR A 616 15.84 -17.49 15.99
N PHE A 617 15.96 -18.81 15.94
CA PHE A 617 14.84 -19.67 15.56
C PHE A 617 13.68 -19.65 16.55
N SER A 618 13.94 -19.40 17.85
CA SER A 618 12.88 -19.26 18.84
C SER A 618 12.04 -17.98 18.66
N LYS A 619 12.61 -16.91 18.09
CA LYS A 619 11.86 -15.68 17.76
C LYS A 619 10.83 -15.88 16.64
N VAL A 620 11.11 -16.84 15.76
CA VAL A 620 10.27 -17.14 14.58
C VAL A 620 9.42 -18.40 14.78
N ASP A 621 9.48 -19.01 15.97
CA ASP A 621 8.80 -20.27 16.34
C ASP A 621 9.10 -21.46 15.40
N CYS A 622 10.32 -21.49 14.84
CA CYS A 622 10.74 -22.54 13.91
C CYS A 622 11.16 -23.82 14.65
N LYS A 623 10.17 -24.63 15.03
CA LYS A 623 10.33 -25.81 15.89
C LYS A 623 11.25 -26.89 15.31
N GLU A 624 11.21 -27.09 13.97
CA GLU A 624 12.05 -28.11 13.33
C GLU A 624 13.54 -27.85 13.49
N GLN A 625 13.98 -26.60 13.23
CA GLN A 625 15.39 -26.20 13.38
C GLN A 625 15.82 -26.20 14.84
N ILE A 626 14.96 -25.78 15.75
CA ILE A 626 15.26 -25.87 17.20
C ILE A 626 15.49 -27.31 17.63
N ARG A 627 14.67 -28.25 17.16
CA ARG A 627 14.85 -29.69 17.41
C ARG A 627 16.21 -30.17 16.90
N ASP A 628 16.57 -29.81 15.67
CA ASP A 628 17.80 -30.25 15.03
C ASP A 628 19.04 -29.67 15.76
N ILE A 629 18.98 -28.43 16.25
CA ILE A 629 20.00 -27.80 17.08
C ILE A 629 20.14 -28.54 18.42
N LEU A 630 19.04 -28.84 19.11
CA LEU A 630 19.08 -29.56 20.38
C LEU A 630 19.73 -30.94 20.22
N TYR A 631 19.46 -31.64 19.12
CA TYR A 631 20.12 -32.90 18.82
C TYR A 631 21.65 -32.73 18.66
N LEU A 632 22.08 -31.73 17.89
CA LEU A 632 23.50 -31.49 17.66
C LEU A 632 24.18 -31.03 18.95
N GLN A 633 23.59 -30.17 19.76
CA GLN A 633 24.08 -29.76 21.07
C GLN A 633 24.24 -30.95 22.01
N ALA A 634 23.25 -31.86 22.07
CA ALA A 634 23.34 -33.05 22.90
C ALA A 634 24.53 -33.96 22.50
N ARG A 635 24.80 -34.11 21.19
CA ARG A 635 25.97 -34.84 20.70
C ARG A 635 27.29 -34.18 21.07
N LEU A 636 27.38 -32.86 20.96
CA LEU A 636 28.60 -32.09 21.29
C LEU A 636 28.88 -32.11 22.81
N TYR A 637 27.86 -31.94 23.63
CA TYR A 637 28.01 -32.08 25.09
C TYR A 637 28.45 -33.49 25.50
N ASN A 638 27.97 -34.52 24.79
CA ASN A 638 28.44 -35.88 25.01
C ASN A 638 29.95 -36.04 24.67
N SER A 639 30.41 -35.46 23.58
CA SER A 639 31.82 -35.50 23.17
C SER A 639 32.76 -34.71 24.12
N LEU A 640 32.23 -33.67 24.78
CA LEU A 640 32.93 -32.88 25.78
C LEU A 640 32.82 -33.44 27.22
N GLY A 641 32.04 -34.54 27.43
CA GLY A 641 31.84 -35.12 28.75
C GLY A 641 30.91 -34.36 29.71
N LYS A 642 30.20 -33.33 29.21
CA LYS A 642 29.24 -32.51 29.98
C LYS A 642 27.87 -33.20 30.08
N ILE A 643 27.77 -34.23 30.98
CA ILE A 643 26.60 -35.14 31.05
C ILE A 643 25.30 -34.44 31.42
N GLN A 644 25.35 -33.46 32.36
CA GLN A 644 24.15 -32.75 32.82
C GLN A 644 23.50 -31.94 31.70
N GLU A 645 24.27 -31.20 30.93
CA GLU A 645 23.80 -30.37 29.82
C GLU A 645 23.33 -31.22 28.66
N ARG A 646 24.04 -32.33 28.38
CA ARG A 646 23.57 -33.34 27.42
C ARG A 646 22.16 -33.83 27.74
N ASN A 647 21.92 -34.23 29.01
CA ASN A 647 20.62 -34.79 29.42
C ASN A 647 19.50 -33.74 29.31
N LYS A 648 19.76 -32.48 29.64
CA LYS A 648 18.80 -31.37 29.43
C LYS A 648 18.44 -31.21 27.96
N CYS A 649 19.41 -31.15 27.06
CA CYS A 649 19.18 -31.03 25.63
C CYS A 649 18.45 -32.26 25.07
N ALA A 650 18.80 -33.45 25.49
CA ALA A 650 18.17 -34.69 25.05
C ALA A 650 16.70 -34.81 25.50
N MET A 651 16.37 -34.32 26.70
CA MET A 651 14.98 -34.26 27.19
C MET A 651 14.13 -33.30 26.35
N LEU A 652 14.62 -32.08 26.12
CA LEU A 652 13.92 -31.09 25.27
C LEU A 652 13.78 -31.60 23.83
N PHE A 653 14.81 -32.26 23.29
CA PHE A 653 14.73 -32.89 21.97
C PHE A 653 13.59 -33.90 21.88
N ARG A 654 13.46 -34.80 22.90
CA ARG A 654 12.39 -35.81 22.94
C ARG A 654 11.01 -35.19 22.97
N GLN A 655 10.81 -34.12 23.75
CA GLN A 655 9.54 -33.40 23.82
C GLN A 655 9.17 -32.84 22.43
N MET A 656 10.08 -32.09 21.81
CA MET A 656 9.82 -31.53 20.49
C MET A 656 9.66 -32.57 19.38
N HIS A 657 10.36 -33.70 19.48
CA HIS A 657 10.26 -34.76 18.49
C HIS A 657 8.90 -35.49 18.54
N GLN A 658 8.26 -35.55 19.73
CA GLN A 658 6.92 -36.09 19.89
C GLN A 658 5.84 -35.18 19.32
N GLU A 659 6.04 -33.86 19.37
CA GLU A 659 5.10 -32.84 18.87
C GLU A 659 5.13 -32.68 17.34
N LEU A 660 6.28 -32.96 16.72
CA LEU A 660 6.48 -32.69 15.29
C LEU A 660 6.33 -33.97 14.45
N PRO A 661 5.63 -33.90 13.30
CA PRO A 661 5.56 -35.02 12.37
C PRO A 661 6.95 -35.36 11.84
N CYS A 662 7.34 -36.64 11.93
CA CYS A 662 8.60 -37.13 11.37
C CYS A 662 8.49 -37.24 9.86
N HIS A 663 8.96 -36.23 9.13
CA HIS A 663 9.25 -36.38 7.71
C HIS A 663 10.65 -37.03 7.58
N GLY A 664 10.77 -38.18 6.91
CA GLY A 664 11.96 -39.02 6.84
C GLY A 664 13.22 -38.44 6.22
N VAL A 665 13.44 -37.13 6.32
CA VAL A 665 14.66 -36.42 5.88
C VAL A 665 15.67 -36.45 7.04
N SER A 666 16.88 -36.93 6.77
CA SER A 666 17.98 -36.96 7.75
C SER A 666 18.20 -35.57 8.35
N LEU A 667 18.26 -35.48 9.70
CA LEU A 667 18.51 -34.25 10.46
C LEU A 667 19.85 -33.56 10.08
N LEU A 668 20.77 -34.27 9.44
CA LEU A 668 22.07 -33.75 9.01
C LEU A 668 22.00 -33.01 7.66
N ILE A 669 20.96 -33.24 6.86
CA ILE A 669 20.85 -32.72 5.50
C ILE A 669 20.11 -31.36 5.45
N ARG A 670 19.51 -30.94 6.57
CA ARG A 670 18.79 -29.67 6.63
C ARG A 670 19.72 -28.49 6.92
N LEU A 671 19.51 -27.43 6.21
CA LEU A 671 20.22 -26.16 6.39
C LEU A 671 19.50 -25.34 7.47
#